data_cfd48c30a4c446ac15463fbf57410d5f
#
_entry.id   cfd48c30a4c446ac15463fbf57410d5f
#
_cell.length_a   1.000
_cell.length_b   1.000
_cell.length_c   1.000
_cell.angle_alpha   90.00
_cell.angle_beta   90.00
_cell.angle_gamma   90.00
#
_symmetry.space_group_name_H-M   'P 1'
#
loop_
_entity.id
_entity.type
_entity.pdbx_description
1 polymer ?
#
loop_
_entity_poly.entity_id
_entity_poly.type
_entity_poly.pdbx_seq_one_letter_code
_entity_poly.pdbx_strand_id
1 'polypeptide(L)'
;MKVLKFGGTSVGSVKSILSLKRIVEKEAKRQPIVVVVSALGGITDQLIATSHLAQEGKEEWKEQYEQMVDRHHKMIDTIITDTSDREELFNKVDALFEQLHSIYFGVYLIHDLSKKTLDAIVSYGERLSSNIVSTLVKGSRWMDSRSFIKTTTSPNGKTVLDSELTNHLVKEAFKDMARVTLLPGFISSDKDSGETTNLGRGGSDYTAAIIAADLDAEILEIWTDVNGFMTADPRVIKTAYTIDELSYVEAMELCNFGAKVVYPPTIYPVRIKNIPIRVKNTFNPDAPGTIIKDKIVNDHKPIKGISSIKNTSLITVSGLAMVGVIGVNRRIFTALANNGISVFMVSQASSENSTSIGVRDEDAAEAARVLDNEFAAEIEDGAMFPMHVESNLATVAIVGENMKHAAGIAGKLFGTLGRSGISVIACAQGASETNISFVVQGAELRKTMNVLHDSFFLSEYKVLNLFICGIGTVGGKLIEQIRSQYENLKEHSRLKLNVVGVASSHNAIFSRDGIDLDNYRALLKQSEPSDPEKLRDRILSMNIFNAVFVDCTASKEIADLYQSLLDHNISIVAANKIAASSAYDNYSHLKETALRRGIKFLFETNVGAGLPIIGTINDLRNSGDRILKIEAVLSGTLNFIFNKISADCPFSKTVLAAKEEGYSEPDPRIDLSGTDVVRKIVILAREAGYRVEQEDVEKHLFVPDEYFKGSLEEFWKHLPDLDADFEKRRKTLEEEGKRWRFIATMDHGKVSVALKAVGQDSPFYKLEGSNNIVLLTTERYKEYPMLIQGYGAGASVTAAGVFANIISIANV
;
A
#
# COMPACT_ATOMS: atom_id res chain seq x y z
N MET A 1 -31.85 28.28 -6.81
CA MET A 1 -32.35 26.88 -6.88
C MET A 1 -31.21 25.90 -6.87
N LYS A 2 -31.44 24.66 -6.49
CA LYS A 2 -30.45 23.55 -6.55
C LYS A 2 -30.87 22.45 -7.51
N VAL A 3 -29.87 21.80 -8.09
CA VAL A 3 -30.08 20.56 -8.83
C VAL A 3 -29.49 19.41 -8.02
N LEU A 4 -30.30 18.39 -7.75
CA LEU A 4 -29.91 17.19 -7.00
C LEU A 4 -29.94 16.00 -7.95
N LYS A 5 -28.80 15.31 -8.13
CA LYS A 5 -28.75 14.07 -8.92
C LYS A 5 -28.55 12.88 -8.00
N PHE A 6 -29.36 11.85 -8.21
CA PHE A 6 -29.24 10.58 -7.47
C PHE A 6 -28.85 9.43 -8.42
N GLY A 7 -27.71 8.80 -8.14
CA GLY A 7 -27.20 7.66 -8.91
C GLY A 7 -27.97 6.38 -8.68
N GLY A 8 -27.70 5.34 -9.49
CA GLY A 8 -28.37 4.05 -9.43
C GLY A 8 -28.32 3.39 -8.04
N THR A 9 -27.19 3.51 -7.31
CA THR A 9 -27.07 3.02 -5.92
C THR A 9 -27.98 3.76 -4.95
N SER A 10 -28.20 5.05 -5.19
CA SER A 10 -29.08 5.92 -4.37
C SER A 10 -30.58 5.68 -4.61
N VAL A 11 -30.97 5.00 -5.69
CA VAL A 11 -32.33 4.58 -5.98
C VAL A 11 -32.51 3.05 -6.03
N GLY A 12 -31.45 2.27 -5.78
CA GLY A 12 -31.39 0.83 -6.00
C GLY A 12 -32.04 -0.04 -4.92
N SER A 13 -32.41 0.52 -3.78
CA SER A 13 -33.01 -0.21 -2.63
C SER A 13 -34.05 0.64 -1.92
N VAL A 14 -34.94 -0.03 -1.16
CA VAL A 14 -35.93 0.65 -0.29
C VAL A 14 -35.26 1.65 0.65
N LYS A 15 -34.16 1.25 1.30
CA LYS A 15 -33.43 2.11 2.24
C LYS A 15 -32.87 3.36 1.56
N SER A 16 -32.28 3.22 0.38
CA SER A 16 -31.71 4.36 -0.37
C SER A 16 -32.78 5.31 -0.88
N ILE A 17 -33.90 4.81 -1.42
CA ILE A 17 -35.01 5.63 -1.90
C ILE A 17 -35.68 6.41 -0.74
N LEU A 18 -35.85 5.81 0.43
CA LEU A 18 -36.37 6.51 1.60
C LEU A 18 -35.38 7.57 2.13
N SER A 19 -34.08 7.35 1.99
CA SER A 19 -33.06 8.39 2.25
C SER A 19 -33.18 9.54 1.25
N LEU A 20 -33.29 9.23 -0.05
CA LEU A 20 -33.54 10.23 -1.10
C LEU A 20 -34.75 11.08 -0.76
N LYS A 21 -35.89 10.48 -0.44
CA LYS A 21 -37.12 11.21 -0.03
C LYS A 21 -36.83 12.24 1.06
N ARG A 22 -36.18 11.79 2.16
CA ARG A 22 -35.84 12.68 3.30
C ARG A 22 -34.94 13.84 2.88
N ILE A 23 -33.95 13.59 2.01
CA ILE A 23 -33.02 14.61 1.50
C ILE A 23 -33.80 15.63 0.67
N VAL A 24 -34.60 15.15 -0.29
CA VAL A 24 -35.41 16.00 -1.18
C VAL A 24 -36.38 16.86 -0.38
N GLU A 25 -37.14 16.28 0.56
CA GLU A 25 -38.10 17.00 1.39
C GLU A 25 -37.40 18.05 2.30
N LYS A 26 -36.20 17.73 2.82
CA LYS A 26 -35.38 18.67 3.62
C LYS A 26 -34.93 19.87 2.77
N GLU A 27 -34.40 19.64 1.59
CA GLU A 27 -33.92 20.73 0.70
C GLU A 27 -35.08 21.51 0.08
N ALA A 28 -36.19 20.86 -0.25
CA ALA A 28 -37.38 21.52 -0.78
C ALA A 28 -38.02 22.53 0.19
N LYS A 29 -37.84 22.36 1.50
CA LYS A 29 -38.28 23.37 2.49
C LYS A 29 -37.54 24.69 2.36
N ARG A 30 -36.29 24.65 1.86
CA ARG A 30 -35.41 25.84 1.77
C ARG A 30 -35.61 26.60 0.47
N GLN A 31 -35.60 25.90 -0.66
CA GLN A 31 -35.67 26.52 -2.00
C GLN A 31 -36.25 25.54 -3.02
N PRO A 32 -36.67 26.04 -4.24
CA PRO A 32 -37.03 25.16 -5.33
C PRO A 32 -35.86 24.29 -5.75
N ILE A 33 -36.16 23.02 -6.06
CA ILE A 33 -35.15 22.03 -6.46
C ILE A 33 -35.57 21.24 -7.69
N VAL A 34 -34.58 20.88 -8.50
CA VAL A 34 -34.72 19.89 -9.58
C VAL A 34 -34.01 18.60 -9.16
N VAL A 35 -34.71 17.50 -9.28
CA VAL A 35 -34.20 16.17 -8.90
C VAL A 35 -34.07 15.32 -10.16
N VAL A 36 -32.84 14.90 -10.45
CA VAL A 36 -32.53 13.99 -11.57
C VAL A 36 -32.20 12.61 -11.02
N VAL A 37 -32.90 11.60 -11.50
CA VAL A 37 -32.70 10.22 -11.03
C VAL A 37 -32.22 9.30 -12.13
N SER A 38 -31.35 8.36 -11.79
CA SER A 38 -30.92 7.26 -12.65
C SER A 38 -31.89 6.08 -12.57
N ALA A 39 -31.73 5.10 -13.43
CA ALA A 39 -32.38 3.79 -13.28
C ALA A 39 -32.03 3.15 -11.92
N LEU A 40 -32.87 2.23 -11.42
CA LEU A 40 -32.54 1.44 -10.24
C LEU A 40 -31.22 0.68 -10.49
N GLY A 41 -30.35 0.64 -9.47
CA GLY A 41 -29.00 0.05 -9.61
C GLY A 41 -29.00 -1.34 -10.26
N GLY A 42 -28.27 -1.49 -11.35
CA GLY A 42 -28.14 -2.73 -12.13
C GLY A 42 -29.24 -2.93 -13.21
N ILE A 43 -30.30 -2.12 -13.23
CA ILE A 43 -31.40 -2.28 -14.22
C ILE A 43 -30.92 -1.94 -15.64
N THR A 44 -30.09 -0.96 -15.83
CA THR A 44 -29.54 -0.61 -17.16
C THR A 44 -28.75 -1.78 -17.77
N ASP A 45 -27.89 -2.41 -16.98
CA ASP A 45 -27.14 -3.59 -17.42
C ASP A 45 -28.07 -4.78 -17.71
N GLN A 46 -29.11 -4.97 -16.88
CA GLN A 46 -30.10 -6.02 -17.09
C GLN A 46 -30.93 -5.78 -18.36
N LEU A 47 -31.33 -4.50 -18.64
CA LEU A 47 -32.02 -4.13 -19.88
C LEU A 47 -31.19 -4.47 -21.12
N ILE A 48 -29.87 -4.16 -21.09
CA ILE A 48 -28.94 -4.47 -22.17
C ILE A 48 -28.78 -5.98 -22.34
N ALA A 49 -28.53 -6.71 -21.27
CA ALA A 49 -28.37 -8.16 -21.32
C ALA A 49 -29.61 -8.86 -21.86
N THR A 50 -30.79 -8.44 -21.39
CA THR A 50 -32.08 -8.97 -21.88
C THR A 50 -32.29 -8.69 -23.38
N SER A 51 -31.87 -7.51 -23.90
CA SER A 51 -31.98 -7.20 -25.34
C SER A 51 -31.07 -8.11 -26.19
N HIS A 52 -29.88 -8.45 -25.71
CA HIS A 52 -29.01 -9.39 -26.40
C HIS A 52 -29.57 -10.81 -26.39
N LEU A 53 -30.14 -11.27 -25.27
CA LEU A 53 -30.83 -12.57 -25.25
C LEU A 53 -31.97 -12.62 -26.26
N ALA A 54 -32.78 -11.55 -26.35
CA ALA A 54 -33.85 -11.45 -27.36
C ALA A 54 -33.29 -11.46 -28.77
N GLN A 55 -32.21 -10.73 -29.05
CA GLN A 55 -31.52 -10.72 -30.33
C GLN A 55 -31.00 -12.11 -30.74
N GLU A 56 -30.49 -12.87 -29.79
CA GLU A 56 -30.01 -14.22 -30.01
C GLU A 56 -31.12 -15.27 -30.15
N GLY A 57 -32.38 -14.88 -30.03
CA GLY A 57 -33.55 -15.79 -30.11
C GLY A 57 -33.69 -16.70 -28.90
N LYS A 58 -33.13 -16.32 -27.74
CA LYS A 58 -33.15 -17.12 -26.52
C LYS A 58 -34.36 -16.77 -25.65
N GLU A 59 -35.17 -17.79 -25.27
CA GLU A 59 -36.40 -17.61 -24.47
C GLU A 59 -36.12 -17.04 -23.05
N GLU A 60 -34.87 -17.15 -22.55
CA GLU A 60 -34.45 -16.65 -21.26
C GLU A 60 -34.65 -15.13 -21.08
N TRP A 61 -34.83 -14.38 -22.18
CA TRP A 61 -35.17 -12.96 -22.09
C TRP A 61 -36.47 -12.72 -21.34
N LYS A 62 -37.44 -13.64 -21.40
CA LYS A 62 -38.73 -13.53 -20.70
C LYS A 62 -38.54 -13.61 -19.19
N GLU A 63 -37.70 -14.54 -18.72
CA GLU A 63 -37.40 -14.68 -17.31
C GLU A 63 -36.69 -13.43 -16.77
N GLN A 64 -35.72 -12.91 -17.51
CA GLN A 64 -35.02 -11.68 -17.12
C GLN A 64 -35.96 -10.46 -17.09
N TYR A 65 -36.88 -10.39 -18.03
CA TYR A 65 -37.92 -9.37 -18.04
C TYR A 65 -38.84 -9.46 -16.80
N GLU A 66 -39.37 -10.65 -16.49
CA GLU A 66 -40.22 -10.85 -15.31
C GLU A 66 -39.50 -10.50 -14.01
N GLN A 67 -38.23 -10.81 -13.90
CA GLN A 67 -37.42 -10.43 -12.75
C GLN A 67 -37.33 -8.90 -12.61
N MET A 68 -37.25 -8.16 -13.70
CA MET A 68 -37.27 -6.68 -13.66
C MET A 68 -38.64 -6.16 -13.20
N VAL A 69 -39.75 -6.72 -13.72
CA VAL A 69 -41.11 -6.38 -13.30
C VAL A 69 -41.27 -6.60 -11.80
N ASP A 70 -41.00 -7.83 -11.35
CA ASP A 70 -41.08 -8.22 -9.95
C ASP A 70 -40.31 -7.31 -9.00
N ARG A 71 -39.11 -6.93 -9.41
CA ARG A 71 -38.25 -6.03 -8.60
C ARG A 71 -38.88 -4.65 -8.44
N HIS A 72 -39.46 -4.08 -9.51
CA HIS A 72 -40.11 -2.79 -9.43
C HIS A 72 -41.41 -2.86 -8.63
N HIS A 73 -42.22 -3.90 -8.84
CA HIS A 73 -43.44 -4.11 -8.08
C HIS A 73 -43.18 -4.25 -6.58
N LYS A 74 -42.21 -5.09 -6.17
CA LYS A 74 -41.82 -5.23 -4.76
C LYS A 74 -41.33 -3.92 -4.15
N MET A 75 -40.65 -3.11 -4.95
CA MET A 75 -40.19 -1.78 -4.52
C MET A 75 -41.41 -0.88 -4.26
N ILE A 76 -42.35 -0.79 -5.19
CA ILE A 76 -43.55 0.03 -5.10
C ILE A 76 -44.41 -0.38 -3.90
N ASP A 77 -44.70 -1.67 -3.72
CA ASP A 77 -45.44 -2.20 -2.61
C ASP A 77 -44.88 -1.82 -1.24
N THR A 78 -43.54 -1.81 -1.16
CA THR A 78 -42.85 -1.53 0.10
C THR A 78 -42.83 -0.03 0.43
N ILE A 79 -42.69 0.86 -0.56
CA ILE A 79 -42.42 2.29 -0.30
C ILE A 79 -43.64 3.19 -0.46
N ILE A 80 -44.70 2.78 -1.23
CA ILE A 80 -45.93 3.55 -1.42
C ILE A 80 -47.00 3.00 -0.51
N THR A 81 -47.28 3.72 0.57
CA THR A 81 -48.25 3.29 1.60
C THR A 81 -49.69 3.69 1.29
N ASP A 82 -49.92 4.73 0.52
CA ASP A 82 -51.22 5.18 0.08
C ASP A 82 -51.75 4.25 -1.04
N THR A 83 -52.90 3.68 -0.88
CA THR A 83 -53.48 2.67 -1.80
C THR A 83 -53.82 3.28 -3.17
N SER A 84 -54.34 4.52 -3.19
CA SER A 84 -54.70 5.18 -4.44
C SER A 84 -53.49 5.57 -5.26
N ASP A 85 -52.49 6.15 -4.59
CA ASP A 85 -51.23 6.52 -5.25
C ASP A 85 -50.51 5.26 -5.76
N ARG A 86 -50.59 4.15 -5.01
CA ARG A 86 -49.98 2.87 -5.40
C ARG A 86 -50.64 2.23 -6.62
N GLU A 87 -51.95 2.20 -6.67
CA GLU A 87 -52.73 1.67 -7.82
C GLU A 87 -52.45 2.51 -9.08
N GLU A 88 -52.45 3.84 -8.96
CA GLU A 88 -52.14 4.70 -10.07
C GLU A 88 -50.70 4.50 -10.60
N LEU A 89 -49.75 4.32 -9.68
CA LEU A 89 -48.36 4.03 -10.02
C LEU A 89 -48.18 2.67 -10.69
N PHE A 90 -48.87 1.62 -10.22
CA PHE A 90 -48.86 0.31 -10.86
C PHE A 90 -49.37 0.41 -12.30
N ASN A 91 -50.48 1.05 -12.54
CA ASN A 91 -51.00 1.23 -13.89
C ASN A 91 -49.99 1.93 -14.82
N LYS A 92 -49.29 2.94 -14.33
CA LYS A 92 -48.27 3.64 -15.10
C LYS A 92 -47.02 2.78 -15.40
N VAL A 93 -46.56 2.04 -14.40
CA VAL A 93 -45.39 1.18 -14.47
C VAL A 93 -45.65 -0.02 -15.37
N ASP A 94 -46.83 -0.65 -15.22
CA ASP A 94 -47.25 -1.78 -16.06
C ASP A 94 -47.38 -1.38 -17.52
N ALA A 95 -47.94 -0.23 -17.81
CA ALA A 95 -48.02 0.29 -19.18
C ALA A 95 -46.61 0.53 -19.79
N LEU A 96 -45.62 0.93 -18.97
CA LEU A 96 -44.23 1.03 -19.44
C LEU A 96 -43.61 -0.33 -19.70
N PHE A 97 -43.89 -1.31 -18.84
CA PHE A 97 -43.40 -2.67 -19.01
C PHE A 97 -44.05 -3.37 -20.21
N GLU A 98 -45.32 -3.17 -20.47
CA GLU A 98 -46.00 -3.69 -21.68
C GLU A 98 -45.36 -3.15 -22.96
N GLN A 99 -45.07 -1.86 -22.99
CA GLN A 99 -44.33 -1.26 -24.11
C GLN A 99 -42.93 -1.87 -24.27
N LEU A 100 -42.18 -2.03 -23.19
CA LEU A 100 -40.87 -2.64 -23.20
C LEU A 100 -40.93 -4.10 -23.66
N HIS A 101 -41.90 -4.87 -23.17
CA HIS A 101 -42.13 -6.25 -23.58
C HIS A 101 -42.35 -6.33 -25.10
N SER A 102 -43.18 -5.43 -25.65
CA SER A 102 -43.45 -5.37 -27.10
C SER A 102 -42.19 -5.13 -27.90
N ILE A 103 -41.29 -4.27 -27.42
CA ILE A 103 -40.00 -4.02 -28.11
C ILE A 103 -39.11 -5.28 -28.02
N TYR A 104 -38.98 -5.92 -26.86
CA TYR A 104 -38.20 -7.16 -26.73
C TYR A 104 -38.73 -8.27 -27.59
N PHE A 105 -40.07 -8.43 -27.65
CA PHE A 105 -40.70 -9.41 -28.51
C PHE A 105 -40.45 -9.14 -29.98
N GLY A 106 -40.46 -7.88 -30.39
CA GLY A 106 -40.07 -7.48 -31.76
C GLY A 106 -38.62 -7.82 -32.08
N VAL A 107 -37.67 -7.51 -31.19
CA VAL A 107 -36.23 -7.88 -31.30
C VAL A 107 -36.09 -9.40 -31.40
N TYR A 108 -36.80 -10.16 -30.55
CA TYR A 108 -36.77 -11.62 -30.52
C TYR A 108 -37.26 -12.23 -31.83
N LEU A 109 -38.27 -11.65 -32.44
CA LEU A 109 -38.80 -12.16 -33.72
C LEU A 109 -37.91 -11.85 -34.92
N ILE A 110 -37.29 -10.68 -34.94
CA ILE A 110 -36.49 -10.24 -36.11
C ILE A 110 -35.00 -10.52 -35.96
N HIS A 111 -34.55 -10.92 -34.79
CA HIS A 111 -33.12 -11.18 -34.43
C HIS A 111 -32.19 -10.00 -34.76
N ASP A 112 -32.71 -8.78 -34.75
CA ASP A 112 -31.93 -7.56 -34.98
C ASP A 112 -32.09 -6.56 -33.81
N LEU A 113 -30.98 -6.01 -33.37
CA LEU A 113 -30.93 -5.01 -32.31
C LEU A 113 -30.12 -3.79 -32.78
N SER A 114 -30.83 -2.87 -33.44
CA SER A 114 -30.20 -1.62 -33.84
C SER A 114 -29.83 -0.75 -32.61
N LYS A 115 -28.85 0.14 -32.78
CA LYS A 115 -28.46 1.11 -31.72
C LYS A 115 -29.70 1.93 -31.29
N LYS A 116 -30.53 2.34 -32.20
CA LYS A 116 -31.78 3.09 -31.95
C LYS A 116 -32.75 2.27 -31.06
N THR A 117 -32.92 0.99 -31.35
CA THR A 117 -33.76 0.08 -30.55
C THR A 117 -33.20 -0.08 -29.16
N LEU A 118 -31.87 -0.25 -29.04
CA LEU A 118 -31.20 -0.35 -27.76
C LEU A 118 -31.35 0.95 -26.94
N ASP A 119 -31.17 2.12 -27.57
CA ASP A 119 -31.35 3.41 -26.90
C ASP A 119 -32.81 3.58 -26.39
N ALA A 120 -33.79 3.10 -27.12
CA ALA A 120 -35.18 3.09 -26.66
C ALA A 120 -35.37 2.15 -25.46
N ILE A 121 -34.86 0.91 -25.53
CA ILE A 121 -34.95 -0.08 -24.43
C ILE A 121 -34.33 0.46 -23.15
N VAL A 122 -33.08 0.94 -23.18
CA VAL A 122 -32.40 1.39 -21.96
C VAL A 122 -33.08 2.60 -21.31
N SER A 123 -33.80 3.41 -22.09
CA SER A 123 -34.57 4.57 -21.59
C SER A 123 -35.63 4.19 -20.55
N TYR A 124 -36.13 2.97 -20.58
CA TYR A 124 -37.17 2.53 -19.63
C TYR A 124 -36.67 2.49 -18.19
N GLY A 125 -35.38 2.24 -17.96
CA GLY A 125 -34.80 2.23 -16.62
C GLY A 125 -35.07 3.53 -15.85
N GLU A 126 -34.72 4.67 -16.42
CA GLU A 126 -34.93 5.99 -15.83
C GLU A 126 -36.39 6.43 -15.83
N ARG A 127 -37.18 6.05 -16.87
CA ARG A 127 -38.61 6.32 -16.89
C ARG A 127 -39.35 5.61 -15.78
N LEU A 128 -39.02 4.35 -15.51
CA LEU A 128 -39.57 3.57 -14.40
C LEU A 128 -39.21 4.15 -13.05
N SER A 129 -37.90 4.35 -12.81
CA SER A 129 -37.41 4.85 -11.52
C SER A 129 -37.91 6.26 -11.18
N SER A 130 -37.97 7.15 -12.18
CA SER A 130 -38.42 8.53 -11.99
C SER A 130 -39.91 8.62 -11.65
N ASN A 131 -40.77 7.78 -12.24
CA ASN A 131 -42.18 7.69 -11.88
C ASN A 131 -42.36 7.21 -10.43
N ILE A 132 -41.61 6.19 -10.01
CA ILE A 132 -41.66 5.68 -8.63
C ILE A 132 -41.25 6.77 -7.63
N VAL A 133 -40.13 7.45 -7.88
CA VAL A 133 -39.63 8.49 -6.98
C VAL A 133 -40.57 9.70 -6.97
N SER A 134 -41.15 10.08 -8.11
CA SER A 134 -42.10 11.20 -8.17
C SER A 134 -43.37 10.94 -7.34
N THR A 135 -43.92 9.73 -7.40
CA THR A 135 -45.08 9.37 -6.58
C THR A 135 -44.72 9.35 -5.09
N LEU A 136 -43.51 8.88 -4.75
CA LEU A 136 -43.05 8.86 -3.36
C LEU A 136 -42.85 10.26 -2.76
N VAL A 137 -42.39 11.23 -3.57
CA VAL A 137 -42.17 12.63 -3.17
C VAL A 137 -43.43 13.44 -3.48
N LYS A 138 -44.38 13.42 -2.53
CA LYS A 138 -45.68 14.08 -2.72
C LYS A 138 -45.55 15.56 -3.09
N GLY A 139 -46.34 15.97 -4.11
CA GLY A 139 -46.33 17.33 -4.65
C GLY A 139 -45.15 17.63 -5.60
N SER A 140 -44.37 16.62 -5.98
CA SER A 140 -43.39 16.79 -7.05
C SER A 140 -44.07 16.84 -8.44
N ARG A 141 -43.52 17.64 -9.34
CA ARG A 141 -43.91 17.67 -10.77
C ARG A 141 -42.95 16.78 -11.54
N TRP A 142 -43.44 15.71 -12.12
CA TRP A 142 -42.66 14.87 -13.02
C TRP A 142 -42.61 15.46 -14.40
N MET A 143 -41.43 15.48 -15.06
CA MET A 143 -41.27 15.97 -16.44
C MET A 143 -40.36 15.01 -17.20
N ASP A 144 -40.72 14.70 -18.46
CA ASP A 144 -39.90 13.84 -19.31
C ASP A 144 -38.75 14.64 -19.93
N SER A 145 -37.51 14.25 -19.63
CA SER A 145 -36.32 14.95 -20.15
C SER A 145 -36.22 14.93 -21.65
N ARG A 146 -36.82 13.97 -22.36
CA ARG A 146 -36.84 13.88 -23.82
C ARG A 146 -37.59 15.05 -24.49
N SER A 147 -38.46 15.73 -23.74
CA SER A 147 -39.20 16.87 -24.26
C SER A 147 -38.31 18.10 -24.48
N PHE A 148 -37.25 18.26 -23.72
CA PHE A 148 -36.38 19.45 -23.74
C PHE A 148 -34.89 19.16 -23.89
N ILE A 149 -34.39 17.95 -23.63
CA ILE A 149 -32.99 17.58 -23.91
C ILE A 149 -32.94 17.00 -25.34
N LYS A 150 -32.29 17.70 -26.23
CA LYS A 150 -32.23 17.38 -27.65
C LYS A 150 -30.81 16.99 -28.07
N THR A 151 -30.75 16.00 -28.93
CA THR A 151 -29.50 15.51 -29.50
C THR A 151 -29.54 15.57 -31.03
N THR A 152 -28.37 15.51 -31.62
CA THR A 152 -28.16 15.39 -33.05
C THR A 152 -27.07 14.34 -33.33
N THR A 153 -27.02 13.85 -34.54
CA THR A 153 -25.97 12.92 -34.97
C THR A 153 -24.81 13.70 -35.57
N SER A 154 -23.62 13.58 -35.02
CA SER A 154 -22.39 14.15 -35.55
C SER A 154 -22.00 13.47 -36.89
N PRO A 155 -21.12 14.11 -37.71
CA PRO A 155 -20.64 13.49 -38.96
C PRO A 155 -20.01 12.11 -38.79
N ASN A 156 -19.53 11.80 -37.60
CA ASN A 156 -18.91 10.51 -37.26
C ASN A 156 -19.94 9.50 -36.67
N GLY A 157 -21.25 9.74 -36.83
CA GLY A 157 -22.30 8.84 -36.34
C GLY A 157 -22.50 8.82 -34.82
N LYS A 158 -21.86 9.74 -34.08
CA LYS A 158 -22.02 9.82 -32.62
C LYS A 158 -23.17 10.74 -32.24
N THR A 159 -23.97 10.35 -31.27
CA THR A 159 -25.01 11.18 -30.65
C THR A 159 -24.35 12.29 -29.82
N VAL A 160 -24.66 13.54 -30.12
CA VAL A 160 -24.14 14.72 -29.41
C VAL A 160 -25.28 15.62 -28.97
N LEU A 161 -25.10 16.35 -27.88
CA LEU A 161 -26.09 17.32 -27.38
C LEU A 161 -26.20 18.49 -28.33
N ASP A 162 -27.44 18.85 -28.69
CA ASP A 162 -27.74 20.16 -29.28
C ASP A 162 -27.94 21.19 -28.16
N SER A 163 -26.82 21.82 -27.76
CA SER A 163 -26.80 22.70 -26.59
C SER A 163 -27.66 23.95 -26.73
N GLU A 164 -27.78 24.49 -27.95
CA GLU A 164 -28.53 25.72 -28.18
C GLU A 164 -30.03 25.48 -28.07
N LEU A 165 -30.52 24.45 -28.76
CA LEU A 165 -31.93 24.06 -28.71
C LEU A 165 -32.32 23.59 -27.32
N THR A 166 -31.49 22.78 -26.69
CA THR A 166 -31.72 22.29 -25.30
C THR A 166 -31.84 23.45 -24.33
N ASN A 167 -30.91 24.40 -24.34
CA ASN A 167 -30.96 25.57 -23.46
C ASN A 167 -32.26 26.37 -23.62
N HIS A 168 -32.70 26.59 -24.88
CA HIS A 168 -33.95 27.27 -25.15
C HIS A 168 -35.15 26.51 -24.57
N LEU A 169 -35.25 25.20 -24.85
CA LEU A 169 -36.38 24.36 -24.39
C LEU A 169 -36.39 24.18 -22.88
N VAL A 170 -35.23 24.03 -22.23
CA VAL A 170 -35.13 23.94 -20.77
C VAL A 170 -35.65 25.24 -20.14
N LYS A 171 -35.23 26.41 -20.61
CA LYS A 171 -35.73 27.69 -20.09
C LYS A 171 -37.22 27.85 -20.25
N GLU A 172 -37.79 27.37 -21.36
CA GLU A 172 -39.23 27.37 -21.55
C GLU A 172 -39.96 26.42 -20.64
N ALA A 173 -39.51 25.18 -20.53
CA ALA A 173 -40.11 24.13 -19.68
C ALA A 173 -40.13 24.48 -18.19
N PHE A 174 -39.19 25.30 -17.75
CA PHE A 174 -39.02 25.69 -16.33
C PHE A 174 -39.48 27.12 -16.02
N LYS A 175 -40.18 27.80 -16.92
CA LYS A 175 -40.77 29.13 -16.64
C LYS A 175 -41.63 29.11 -15.36
N ASP A 176 -42.48 28.10 -15.22
CA ASP A 176 -43.33 27.87 -14.06
C ASP A 176 -42.74 26.74 -13.22
N MET A 177 -41.76 27.07 -12.42
CA MET A 177 -41.03 26.11 -11.63
C MET A 177 -41.80 25.63 -10.42
N ALA A 178 -42.05 24.30 -10.34
CA ALA A 178 -42.61 23.67 -9.14
C ALA A 178 -41.59 23.68 -7.96
N ARG A 179 -42.09 23.49 -6.73
CA ARG A 179 -41.22 23.38 -5.54
C ARG A 179 -40.20 22.24 -5.66
N VAL A 180 -40.67 21.12 -6.24
CA VAL A 180 -39.85 19.96 -6.58
C VAL A 180 -40.21 19.56 -8.01
N THR A 181 -39.23 19.60 -8.91
CA THR A 181 -39.38 19.03 -10.26
C THR A 181 -38.49 17.80 -10.37
N LEU A 182 -39.07 16.70 -10.83
CA LEU A 182 -38.37 15.42 -10.91
C LEU A 182 -38.24 14.97 -12.35
N LEU A 183 -37.03 14.56 -12.73
CA LEU A 183 -36.68 14.21 -14.12
C LEU A 183 -36.01 12.83 -14.19
N PRO A 184 -36.31 12.04 -15.23
CA PRO A 184 -35.42 10.94 -15.63
C PRO A 184 -34.12 11.50 -16.18
N GLY A 185 -32.97 11.04 -15.64
CA GLY A 185 -31.67 11.37 -16.22
C GLY A 185 -31.36 10.57 -17.47
N PHE A 186 -30.16 10.72 -18.06
CA PHE A 186 -29.62 9.90 -19.16
C PHE A 186 -30.35 10.03 -20.52
N ILE A 187 -31.68 10.12 -20.54
CA ILE A 187 -32.52 10.06 -21.73
C ILE A 187 -32.70 11.43 -22.39
N SER A 188 -32.75 11.41 -23.71
CA SER A 188 -32.93 12.55 -24.59
C SER A 188 -33.73 12.15 -25.82
N SER A 189 -33.98 13.07 -26.75
CA SER A 189 -34.52 12.73 -28.06
C SER A 189 -33.75 13.43 -29.16
N ASP A 190 -33.71 12.77 -30.32
CA ASP A 190 -33.19 13.38 -31.53
C ASP A 190 -34.05 14.59 -31.95
N LYS A 191 -33.39 15.69 -32.32
CA LYS A 191 -34.08 16.94 -32.62
C LYS A 191 -34.97 16.89 -33.87
N ASP A 192 -34.57 16.11 -34.85
CA ASP A 192 -35.21 16.05 -36.16
C ASP A 192 -36.29 14.95 -36.23
N SER A 193 -35.98 13.76 -35.75
CA SER A 193 -36.90 12.60 -35.75
C SER A 193 -37.80 12.51 -34.52
N GLY A 194 -37.43 13.13 -33.42
CA GLY A 194 -38.09 12.99 -32.12
C GLY A 194 -37.88 11.65 -31.41
N GLU A 195 -37.09 10.77 -32.02
CA GLU A 195 -36.80 9.44 -31.46
C GLU A 195 -35.98 9.47 -30.18
N THR A 196 -36.20 8.47 -29.32
CA THR A 196 -35.47 8.39 -28.07
C THR A 196 -33.99 8.11 -28.33
N THR A 197 -33.15 8.95 -27.77
CA THR A 197 -31.69 8.83 -27.72
C THR A 197 -31.24 8.85 -26.27
N ASN A 198 -29.95 8.63 -26.04
CA ASN A 198 -29.36 8.77 -24.71
C ASN A 198 -28.04 9.55 -24.76
N LEU A 199 -27.63 10.05 -23.58
CA LEU A 199 -26.41 10.84 -23.42
C LEU A 199 -25.14 9.98 -23.15
N GLY A 200 -25.27 8.67 -23.29
CA GLY A 200 -24.18 7.72 -23.09
C GLY A 200 -23.79 7.53 -21.61
N ARG A 201 -22.61 6.97 -21.39
CA ARG A 201 -22.12 6.68 -20.03
C ARG A 201 -22.13 7.93 -19.16
N GLY A 202 -22.61 7.82 -17.92
CA GLY A 202 -22.75 8.94 -16.99
C GLY A 202 -23.83 9.95 -17.39
N GLY A 203 -24.74 9.59 -18.31
CA GLY A 203 -25.74 10.48 -18.87
C GLY A 203 -26.66 11.13 -17.85
N SER A 204 -26.97 10.48 -16.73
CA SER A 204 -27.77 11.10 -15.67
C SER A 204 -27.02 12.23 -14.95
N ASP A 205 -25.69 12.10 -14.77
CA ASP A 205 -24.84 13.18 -14.24
C ASP A 205 -24.83 14.33 -15.24
N TYR A 206 -24.69 13.98 -16.53
CA TYR A 206 -24.66 14.97 -17.60
C TYR A 206 -26.00 15.70 -17.77
N THR A 207 -27.14 14.99 -17.68
CA THR A 207 -28.46 15.62 -17.62
C THR A 207 -28.54 16.64 -16.50
N ALA A 208 -28.11 16.28 -15.30
CA ALA A 208 -28.15 17.19 -14.15
C ALA A 208 -27.25 18.41 -14.32
N ALA A 209 -26.09 18.25 -14.94
CA ALA A 209 -25.17 19.35 -15.24
C ALA A 209 -25.72 20.31 -16.31
N ILE A 210 -26.35 19.77 -17.35
CA ILE A 210 -27.05 20.57 -18.40
C ILE A 210 -28.14 21.41 -17.74
N ILE A 211 -29.03 20.78 -16.97
CA ILE A 211 -30.13 21.49 -16.28
C ILE A 211 -29.58 22.54 -15.30
N ALA A 212 -28.53 22.21 -14.55
CA ALA A 212 -27.92 23.17 -13.64
C ALA A 212 -27.32 24.39 -14.37
N ALA A 213 -26.67 24.15 -15.51
CA ALA A 213 -26.07 25.21 -16.32
C ALA A 213 -27.12 26.07 -17.00
N ASP A 214 -28.19 25.46 -17.58
CA ASP A 214 -29.22 26.16 -18.34
C ASP A 214 -30.17 27.01 -17.48
N LEU A 215 -30.33 26.56 -16.19
CA LEU A 215 -31.14 27.28 -15.20
C LEU A 215 -30.31 28.14 -14.22
N ASP A 216 -29.03 28.33 -14.48
CA ASP A 216 -28.09 29.05 -13.59
C ASP A 216 -28.26 28.66 -12.12
N ALA A 217 -28.17 27.35 -11.82
CA ALA A 217 -28.35 26.81 -10.49
C ALA A 217 -27.27 27.32 -9.52
N GLU A 218 -27.62 27.47 -8.25
CA GLU A 218 -26.66 27.83 -7.17
C GLU A 218 -25.60 26.75 -6.97
N ILE A 219 -25.99 25.46 -7.10
CA ILE A 219 -25.13 24.30 -6.89
C ILE A 219 -25.73 23.06 -7.54
N LEU A 220 -24.87 22.18 -8.05
CA LEU A 220 -25.21 20.83 -8.46
C LEU A 220 -24.75 19.86 -7.36
N GLU A 221 -25.67 19.13 -6.74
CA GLU A 221 -25.34 18.09 -5.77
C GLU A 221 -25.47 16.70 -6.40
N ILE A 222 -24.37 15.93 -6.36
CA ILE A 222 -24.33 14.53 -6.84
C ILE A 222 -24.34 13.62 -5.63
N TRP A 223 -25.44 12.89 -5.46
CA TRP A 223 -25.68 11.96 -4.39
C TRP A 223 -25.34 10.53 -4.82
N THR A 224 -24.39 9.91 -4.13
CA THR A 224 -23.83 8.59 -4.42
C THR A 224 -23.67 7.77 -3.14
N ASP A 225 -22.90 6.67 -3.17
CA ASP A 225 -22.64 5.79 -2.03
C ASP A 225 -21.33 6.07 -1.28
N VAL A 226 -20.60 7.12 -1.68
CA VAL A 226 -19.35 7.55 -1.01
C VAL A 226 -19.49 8.95 -0.40
N ASN A 227 -18.69 9.24 0.64
CA ASN A 227 -18.74 10.52 1.35
C ASN A 227 -18.17 11.70 0.53
N GLY A 228 -17.76 11.50 -0.71
CA GLY A 228 -17.11 12.48 -1.57
C GLY A 228 -15.93 11.86 -2.30
N PHE A 229 -15.07 12.69 -2.88
CA PHE A 229 -13.78 12.24 -3.39
C PHE A 229 -12.86 11.88 -2.23
N MET A 230 -12.15 10.77 -2.38
CA MET A 230 -11.20 10.28 -1.38
C MET A 230 -9.77 10.47 -1.87
N THR A 231 -8.83 10.61 -0.93
CA THR A 231 -7.39 10.72 -1.26
C THR A 231 -6.83 9.51 -2.02
N ALA A 232 -7.50 8.36 -1.90
CA ALA A 232 -7.29 7.15 -2.70
C ALA A 232 -8.54 6.27 -2.65
N ASP A 233 -8.57 5.18 -3.43
CA ASP A 233 -9.67 4.19 -3.37
C ASP A 233 -9.71 3.53 -1.97
N PRO A 234 -10.78 3.72 -1.16
CA PRO A 234 -10.87 3.18 0.20
C PRO A 234 -10.92 1.65 0.25
N ARG A 235 -11.23 0.98 -0.87
CA ARG A 235 -11.18 -0.48 -1.00
C ARG A 235 -9.74 -1.00 -1.04
N VAL A 236 -8.79 -0.17 -1.45
CA VAL A 236 -7.35 -0.47 -1.50
C VAL A 236 -6.64 0.11 -0.29
N ILE A 237 -6.97 1.36 0.08
CA ILE A 237 -6.33 2.14 1.14
C ILE A 237 -7.36 2.44 2.23
N LYS A 238 -7.32 1.71 3.34
CA LYS A 238 -8.26 1.90 4.45
C LYS A 238 -8.12 3.25 5.18
N THR A 239 -6.96 3.86 5.10
CA THR A 239 -6.64 5.17 5.69
C THR A 239 -6.97 6.35 4.78
N ALA A 240 -7.54 6.09 3.59
CA ALA A 240 -8.01 7.15 2.72
C ALA A 240 -9.12 7.96 3.39
N TYR A 241 -9.06 9.26 3.26
CA TYR A 241 -10.04 10.18 3.83
C TYR A 241 -10.65 11.08 2.75
N THR A 242 -11.79 11.67 3.06
CA THR A 242 -12.53 12.54 2.14
C THR A 242 -11.77 13.85 1.90
N ILE A 243 -11.69 14.28 0.66
CA ILE A 243 -11.13 15.56 0.25
C ILE A 243 -12.24 16.61 0.34
N ASP A 244 -12.02 17.66 1.10
CA ASP A 244 -13.03 18.69 1.32
C ASP A 244 -13.31 19.52 0.06
N GLU A 245 -12.23 19.94 -0.64
CA GLU A 245 -12.31 20.82 -1.81
C GLU A 245 -11.40 20.34 -2.94
N LEU A 246 -11.92 20.35 -4.17
CA LEU A 246 -11.19 20.09 -5.42
C LEU A 246 -11.46 21.19 -6.45
N SER A 247 -10.47 21.48 -7.29
CA SER A 247 -10.74 22.21 -8.50
C SER A 247 -11.46 21.33 -9.54
N TYR A 248 -12.08 21.94 -10.53
CA TYR A 248 -12.69 21.18 -11.63
C TYR A 248 -11.65 20.32 -12.37
N VAL A 249 -10.42 20.84 -12.52
CA VAL A 249 -9.33 20.14 -13.19
C VAL A 249 -8.90 18.92 -12.37
N GLU A 250 -8.69 19.08 -11.07
CA GLU A 250 -8.32 17.99 -10.17
C GLU A 250 -9.38 16.88 -10.15
N ALA A 251 -10.67 17.26 -10.09
CA ALA A 251 -11.76 16.30 -10.12
C ALA A 251 -11.82 15.53 -11.45
N MET A 252 -11.61 16.22 -12.60
CA MET A 252 -11.53 15.58 -13.92
C MET A 252 -10.37 14.58 -13.98
N GLU A 253 -9.18 14.98 -13.54
CA GLU A 253 -7.99 14.13 -13.56
C GLU A 253 -8.18 12.88 -12.69
N LEU A 254 -8.68 13.02 -11.47
CA LEU A 254 -8.98 11.88 -10.60
C LEU A 254 -9.97 10.91 -11.25
N CYS A 255 -11.00 11.42 -11.92
CA CYS A 255 -12.00 10.60 -12.61
C CYS A 255 -11.43 9.90 -13.85
N ASN A 256 -10.60 10.58 -14.63
CA ASN A 256 -9.95 10.03 -15.81
C ASN A 256 -9.05 8.84 -15.45
N PHE A 257 -8.36 8.91 -14.30
CA PHE A 257 -7.50 7.85 -13.80
C PHE A 257 -8.22 6.83 -12.91
N GLY A 258 -9.56 6.78 -12.89
CA GLY A 258 -10.33 5.67 -12.32
C GLY A 258 -11.15 5.95 -11.08
N ALA A 259 -11.18 7.17 -10.55
CA ALA A 259 -12.12 7.54 -9.49
C ALA A 259 -13.54 7.62 -10.06
N LYS A 260 -14.35 6.59 -9.79
CA LYS A 260 -15.73 6.47 -10.31
C LYS A 260 -16.74 7.28 -9.47
N VAL A 261 -16.48 8.55 -9.27
CA VAL A 261 -17.32 9.42 -8.42
C VAL A 261 -18.22 10.32 -9.25
N VAL A 262 -17.66 10.97 -10.27
CA VAL A 262 -18.38 11.86 -11.22
C VAL A 262 -17.94 11.50 -12.62
N TYR A 263 -18.85 11.59 -13.57
CA TYR A 263 -18.51 11.39 -14.99
C TYR A 263 -17.83 12.65 -15.54
N PRO A 264 -16.60 12.60 -16.09
CA PRO A 264 -15.85 13.80 -16.48
C PRO A 264 -16.58 14.80 -17.38
N PRO A 265 -17.36 14.39 -18.40
CA PRO A 265 -18.16 15.32 -19.22
C PRO A 265 -19.18 16.14 -18.42
N THR A 266 -19.65 15.66 -17.27
CA THR A 266 -20.56 16.37 -16.37
C THR A 266 -20.00 17.71 -15.89
N ILE A 267 -18.68 17.78 -15.72
CA ILE A 267 -18.02 18.98 -15.17
C ILE A 267 -18.04 20.14 -16.17
N TYR A 268 -18.07 19.86 -17.47
CA TYR A 268 -17.93 20.90 -18.50
C TYR A 268 -19.06 21.96 -18.49
N PRO A 269 -20.36 21.62 -18.51
CA PRO A 269 -21.43 22.62 -18.52
C PRO A 269 -21.42 23.52 -17.29
N VAL A 270 -21.25 22.94 -16.11
CA VAL A 270 -21.28 23.70 -14.85
C VAL A 270 -20.02 24.55 -14.64
N ARG A 271 -18.87 24.08 -15.17
CA ARG A 271 -17.61 24.86 -15.13
C ARG A 271 -17.73 26.17 -15.91
N ILE A 272 -18.32 26.15 -17.11
CA ILE A 272 -18.51 27.35 -17.93
C ILE A 272 -19.32 28.41 -17.15
N LYS A 273 -20.26 27.96 -16.33
CA LYS A 273 -21.16 28.82 -15.55
C LYS A 273 -20.64 29.09 -14.13
N ASN A 274 -19.46 28.55 -13.76
CA ASN A 274 -18.92 28.62 -12.39
C ASN A 274 -19.88 28.08 -11.31
N ILE A 275 -20.69 27.05 -11.64
CA ILE A 275 -21.62 26.43 -10.71
C ILE A 275 -20.89 25.35 -9.93
N PRO A 276 -20.76 25.47 -8.60
CA PRO A 276 -20.07 24.45 -7.83
C PRO A 276 -20.80 23.10 -7.84
N ILE A 277 -20.02 22.01 -7.84
CA ILE A 277 -20.54 20.65 -7.67
C ILE A 277 -20.26 20.21 -6.25
N ARG A 278 -21.22 19.58 -5.58
CA ARG A 278 -21.00 18.92 -4.29
C ARG A 278 -21.33 17.44 -4.38
N VAL A 279 -20.34 16.61 -4.06
CA VAL A 279 -20.55 15.15 -4.00
C VAL A 279 -20.88 14.76 -2.57
N LYS A 280 -21.98 14.04 -2.38
CA LYS A 280 -22.53 13.65 -1.07
C LYS A 280 -22.97 12.19 -1.02
N ASN A 281 -23.03 11.65 0.19
CA ASN A 281 -23.42 10.27 0.43
C ASN A 281 -24.91 10.17 0.80
N THR A 282 -25.66 9.42 0.00
CA THR A 282 -27.08 9.15 0.24
C THR A 282 -27.33 8.38 1.55
N PHE A 283 -26.37 7.56 1.99
CA PHE A 283 -26.45 6.76 3.21
C PHE A 283 -25.90 7.49 4.44
N ASN A 284 -25.15 8.59 4.23
CA ASN A 284 -24.62 9.48 5.28
C ASN A 284 -24.82 10.96 4.88
N PRO A 285 -26.09 11.43 4.87
CA PRO A 285 -26.41 12.76 4.32
C PRO A 285 -25.80 13.94 5.10
N ASP A 286 -25.44 13.72 6.36
CA ASP A 286 -24.86 14.75 7.21
C ASP A 286 -23.35 14.93 7.00
N ALA A 287 -22.69 13.99 6.34
CA ALA A 287 -21.30 14.18 5.91
C ALA A 287 -21.17 15.41 5.01
N PRO A 288 -20.09 16.22 5.18
CA PRO A 288 -19.92 17.48 4.43
C PRO A 288 -19.80 17.26 2.93
N GLY A 289 -19.23 16.13 2.52
CA GLY A 289 -18.95 15.80 1.12
C GLY A 289 -17.72 16.51 0.58
N THR A 290 -17.51 16.41 -0.74
CA THR A 290 -16.48 17.16 -1.47
C THR A 290 -17.12 18.26 -2.28
N ILE A 291 -16.60 19.49 -2.20
CA ILE A 291 -17.02 20.59 -3.07
C ILE A 291 -16.01 20.77 -4.21
N ILE A 292 -16.52 20.89 -5.44
CA ILE A 292 -15.73 21.12 -6.65
C ILE A 292 -16.06 22.53 -7.16
N LYS A 293 -15.05 23.39 -7.30
CA LYS A 293 -15.21 24.79 -7.71
C LYS A 293 -13.97 25.29 -8.45
N ASP A 294 -14.05 26.44 -9.13
CA ASP A 294 -12.96 26.96 -9.96
C ASP A 294 -11.71 27.35 -9.14
N LYS A 295 -11.90 28.05 -8.02
CA LYS A 295 -10.79 28.55 -7.18
C LYS A 295 -10.87 28.01 -5.76
N ILE A 296 -9.80 27.35 -5.35
CA ILE A 296 -9.62 26.91 -3.97
C ILE A 296 -8.77 27.98 -3.25
N VAL A 297 -9.33 28.54 -2.18
CA VAL A 297 -8.65 29.56 -1.37
C VAL A 297 -7.88 28.87 -0.26
N ASN A 298 -6.60 29.23 -0.06
CA ASN A 298 -5.71 28.72 1.00
C ASN A 298 -5.38 27.23 0.94
N ASP A 299 -5.29 26.65 -0.26
CA ASP A 299 -4.85 25.29 -0.40
C ASP A 299 -3.33 25.20 -0.61
N HIS A 300 -2.64 24.68 0.37
CA HIS A 300 -1.18 24.49 0.33
C HIS A 300 -0.78 23.02 0.04
N LYS A 301 -1.74 22.11 -0.17
CA LYS A 301 -1.45 20.71 -0.46
C LYS A 301 -1.10 20.56 -1.95
N PRO A 302 0.14 20.14 -2.26
CA PRO A 302 0.54 19.98 -3.66
C PRO A 302 -0.18 18.81 -4.36
N ILE A 303 -0.62 17.81 -3.59
CA ILE A 303 -1.32 16.62 -4.09
C ILE A 303 -2.65 16.47 -3.36
N LYS A 304 -3.70 16.22 -4.12
CA LYS A 304 -5.08 16.02 -3.63
C LYS A 304 -5.45 14.56 -3.52
N GLY A 305 -5.04 13.75 -4.48
CA GLY A 305 -5.42 12.34 -4.50
C GLY A 305 -4.52 11.49 -5.37
N ILE A 306 -4.64 10.17 -5.17
CA ILE A 306 -4.00 9.14 -5.98
C ILE A 306 -5.09 8.28 -6.58
N SER A 307 -5.04 8.10 -7.90
CA SER A 307 -5.99 7.25 -8.62
C SER A 307 -5.26 6.18 -9.43
N SER A 308 -5.97 5.14 -9.85
CA SER A 308 -5.35 4.08 -10.64
C SER A 308 -6.33 3.41 -11.61
N ILE A 309 -5.78 3.00 -12.75
CA ILE A 309 -6.45 2.16 -13.75
C ILE A 309 -5.79 0.79 -13.69
N LYS A 310 -6.59 -0.25 -13.43
CA LYS A 310 -6.17 -1.65 -13.51
C LYS A 310 -6.31 -2.16 -14.93
N ASN A 311 -5.71 -3.31 -15.21
CA ASN A 311 -5.83 -3.98 -16.50
C ASN A 311 -5.41 -3.04 -17.65
N THR A 312 -4.19 -2.55 -17.52
CA THR A 312 -3.53 -1.67 -18.50
C THR A 312 -2.53 -2.48 -19.31
N SER A 313 -2.51 -2.27 -20.62
CA SER A 313 -1.43 -2.71 -21.49
C SER A 313 -0.69 -1.53 -22.09
N LEU A 314 0.62 -1.65 -22.21
CA LEU A 314 1.45 -0.73 -22.97
C LEU A 314 1.76 -1.34 -24.34
N ILE A 315 1.52 -0.55 -25.39
CA ILE A 315 1.92 -0.89 -26.75
C ILE A 315 3.04 0.05 -27.14
N THR A 316 4.18 -0.49 -27.47
CA THR A 316 5.34 0.30 -27.89
C THR A 316 5.55 0.20 -29.40
N VAL A 317 5.40 1.33 -30.06
CA VAL A 317 5.76 1.56 -31.46
C VAL A 317 7.19 2.02 -31.50
N SER A 318 8.08 1.29 -32.16
CA SER A 318 9.50 1.62 -32.16
C SER A 318 10.18 1.30 -33.51
N GLY A 319 11.18 2.13 -33.86
CA GLY A 319 11.97 1.93 -35.06
C GLY A 319 12.79 3.15 -35.45
N LEU A 320 13.85 2.92 -36.24
CA LEU A 320 14.74 3.98 -36.74
C LEU A 320 14.00 4.93 -37.72
N ALA A 321 12.98 4.44 -38.43
CA ALA A 321 12.18 5.22 -39.36
C ALA A 321 11.26 6.25 -38.66
N MET A 322 11.20 6.27 -37.33
CA MET A 322 10.45 7.27 -36.59
C MET A 322 11.22 8.58 -36.37
N VAL A 323 12.55 8.51 -36.32
CA VAL A 323 13.43 9.63 -35.95
C VAL A 323 13.39 10.72 -37.03
N GLY A 324 12.96 11.93 -36.66
CA GLY A 324 12.85 13.08 -37.58
C GLY A 324 11.77 12.98 -38.64
N VAL A 325 10.88 11.97 -38.57
CA VAL A 325 9.78 11.78 -39.53
C VAL A 325 8.49 12.47 -39.05
N ILE A 326 8.05 13.47 -39.81
CA ILE A 326 6.82 14.21 -39.48
C ILE A 326 5.59 13.34 -39.70
N GLY A 327 4.71 13.29 -38.69
CA GLY A 327 3.39 12.71 -38.83
C GLY A 327 3.24 11.28 -38.32
N VAL A 328 4.26 10.63 -37.76
CA VAL A 328 4.17 9.29 -37.19
C VAL A 328 3.09 9.23 -36.11
N ASN A 329 3.10 10.16 -35.16
CA ASN A 329 2.06 10.24 -34.12
C ASN A 329 0.65 10.41 -34.70
N ARG A 330 0.47 11.19 -35.77
CA ARG A 330 -0.81 11.30 -36.45
C ARG A 330 -1.29 9.94 -36.97
N ARG A 331 -0.41 9.17 -37.61
CA ARG A 331 -0.75 7.82 -38.10
C ARG A 331 -1.19 6.92 -36.96
N ILE A 332 -0.39 6.84 -35.87
CA ILE A 332 -0.70 6.05 -34.67
C ILE A 332 -2.10 6.38 -34.15
N PHE A 333 -2.36 7.66 -33.83
CA PHE A 333 -3.65 8.04 -33.23
C PHE A 333 -4.81 7.96 -34.19
N THR A 334 -4.60 8.20 -35.48
CA THR A 334 -5.66 8.05 -36.49
C THR A 334 -6.07 6.59 -36.66
N ALA A 335 -5.09 5.68 -36.73
CA ALA A 335 -5.36 4.25 -36.85
C ALA A 335 -6.16 3.72 -35.65
N LEU A 336 -5.78 4.09 -34.43
CA LEU A 336 -6.49 3.69 -33.22
C LEU A 336 -7.89 4.31 -33.13
N ALA A 337 -8.02 5.61 -33.43
CA ALA A 337 -9.30 6.33 -33.38
C ALA A 337 -10.32 5.77 -34.37
N ASN A 338 -9.90 5.42 -35.59
CA ASN A 338 -10.77 4.83 -36.62
C ASN A 338 -11.30 3.44 -36.20
N ASN A 339 -10.59 2.74 -35.32
CA ASN A 339 -11.02 1.46 -34.78
C ASN A 339 -11.65 1.57 -33.37
N GLY A 340 -11.96 2.78 -32.91
CA GLY A 340 -12.67 3.02 -31.65
C GLY A 340 -11.83 2.77 -30.39
N ILE A 341 -10.51 2.62 -30.52
CA ILE A 341 -9.60 2.31 -29.42
C ILE A 341 -9.21 3.58 -28.67
N SER A 342 -9.44 3.59 -27.36
CA SER A 342 -9.15 4.74 -26.48
C SER A 342 -7.75 4.64 -25.88
N VAL A 343 -6.96 5.68 -26.09
CA VAL A 343 -5.63 5.86 -25.47
C VAL A 343 -5.75 6.78 -24.26
N PHE A 344 -5.27 6.37 -23.11
CA PHE A 344 -5.32 7.18 -21.88
C PHE A 344 -3.94 7.60 -21.36
N MET A 345 -2.85 7.07 -21.91
CA MET A 345 -1.49 7.45 -21.61
C MET A 345 -0.63 7.43 -22.85
N VAL A 346 0.26 8.40 -22.98
CA VAL A 346 1.29 8.46 -24.02
C VAL A 346 2.62 8.81 -23.36
N SER A 347 3.63 8.03 -23.64
CA SER A 347 5.01 8.29 -23.22
C SER A 347 5.92 8.18 -24.42
N GLN A 348 6.61 9.27 -24.73
CA GLN A 348 7.55 9.33 -25.85
C GLN A 348 8.90 9.86 -25.36
N ALA A 349 9.98 9.15 -25.66
CA ALA A 349 11.33 9.61 -25.37
C ALA A 349 11.76 10.71 -26.35
N SER A 350 12.63 11.60 -25.91
CA SER A 350 13.14 12.71 -26.75
C SER A 350 13.91 12.24 -27.97
N SER A 351 14.35 10.99 -28.01
CA SER A 351 15.01 10.36 -29.16
C SER A 351 14.08 10.09 -30.34
N GLU A 352 12.76 10.23 -30.14
CA GLU A 352 11.73 9.98 -31.15
C GLU A 352 11.69 8.55 -31.74
N ASN A 353 12.56 7.65 -31.29
CA ASN A 353 12.67 6.29 -31.81
C ASN A 353 11.66 5.30 -31.22
N SER A 354 10.90 5.71 -30.21
CA SER A 354 9.83 4.92 -29.63
C SER A 354 8.73 5.78 -29.03
N THR A 355 7.49 5.30 -29.16
CA THR A 355 6.32 5.86 -28.50
C THR A 355 5.54 4.72 -27.84
N SER A 356 5.35 4.80 -26.53
CA SER A 356 4.56 3.85 -25.77
C SER A 356 3.18 4.45 -25.47
N ILE A 357 2.14 3.69 -25.74
CA ILE A 357 0.74 4.08 -25.54
C ILE A 357 0.05 3.14 -24.57
N GLY A 358 -0.70 3.69 -23.63
CA GLY A 358 -1.49 2.95 -22.66
C GLY A 358 -2.91 2.76 -23.14
N VAL A 359 -3.33 1.50 -23.25
CA VAL A 359 -4.69 1.08 -23.60
C VAL A 359 -5.21 0.09 -22.55
N ARG A 360 -6.50 -0.24 -22.58
CA ARG A 360 -7.05 -1.31 -21.74
C ARG A 360 -6.58 -2.66 -22.24
N ASP A 361 -6.45 -3.65 -21.33
CA ASP A 361 -6.05 -5.00 -21.70
C ASP A 361 -6.97 -5.63 -22.75
N GLU A 362 -8.28 -5.33 -22.68
CA GLU A 362 -9.29 -5.80 -23.64
C GLU A 362 -9.08 -5.28 -25.06
N ASP A 363 -8.49 -4.10 -25.21
CA ASP A 363 -8.23 -3.46 -26.51
C ASP A 363 -6.82 -3.76 -27.04
N ALA A 364 -5.93 -4.33 -26.22
CA ALA A 364 -4.50 -4.41 -26.52
C ALA A 364 -4.16 -5.22 -27.76
N ALA A 365 -4.79 -6.36 -27.94
CA ALA A 365 -4.54 -7.24 -29.08
C ALA A 365 -5.00 -6.58 -30.39
N GLU A 366 -6.18 -5.95 -30.38
CA GLU A 366 -6.71 -5.25 -31.54
C GLU A 366 -5.90 -4.01 -31.87
N ALA A 367 -5.48 -3.25 -30.84
CA ALA A 367 -4.65 -2.08 -31.02
C ALA A 367 -3.29 -2.43 -31.66
N ALA A 368 -2.65 -3.49 -31.20
CA ALA A 368 -1.40 -3.96 -31.80
C ALA A 368 -1.61 -4.38 -33.26
N ARG A 369 -2.65 -5.15 -33.56
CA ARG A 369 -2.98 -5.59 -34.90
C ARG A 369 -3.22 -4.40 -35.86
N VAL A 370 -3.96 -3.39 -35.40
CA VAL A 370 -4.25 -2.19 -36.16
C VAL A 370 -2.98 -1.40 -36.48
N LEU A 371 -2.08 -1.27 -35.51
CA LEU A 371 -0.80 -0.59 -35.67
C LEU A 371 0.18 -1.38 -36.53
N ASP A 372 0.27 -2.71 -36.37
CA ASP A 372 1.08 -3.55 -37.26
C ASP A 372 0.64 -3.41 -38.72
N ASN A 373 -0.66 -3.35 -38.98
CA ASN A 373 -1.20 -3.11 -40.34
C ASN A 373 -0.90 -1.71 -40.85
N GLU A 374 -1.00 -0.67 -40.00
CA GLU A 374 -0.71 0.73 -40.39
C GLU A 374 0.77 0.90 -40.78
N PHE A 375 1.68 0.20 -40.11
CA PHE A 375 3.13 0.29 -40.35
C PHE A 375 3.70 -0.94 -41.05
N ALA A 376 2.87 -1.73 -41.75
CA ALA A 376 3.28 -2.99 -42.36
C ALA A 376 4.47 -2.85 -43.31
N ALA A 377 4.50 -1.81 -44.15
CA ALA A 377 5.59 -1.56 -45.09
C ALA A 377 6.92 -1.26 -44.36
N GLU A 378 6.91 -0.42 -43.34
CA GLU A 378 8.10 -0.07 -42.57
C GLU A 378 8.60 -1.25 -41.71
N ILE A 379 7.68 -2.16 -41.29
CA ILE A 379 8.06 -3.38 -40.59
C ILE A 379 8.69 -4.39 -41.54
N GLU A 380 8.13 -4.55 -42.75
CA GLU A 380 8.67 -5.44 -43.81
C GLU A 380 10.05 -5.00 -44.26
N ASP A 381 10.27 -3.69 -44.41
CA ASP A 381 11.56 -3.10 -44.76
C ASP A 381 12.58 -3.13 -43.59
N GLY A 382 12.19 -3.56 -42.39
CA GLY A 382 13.01 -3.58 -41.19
C GLY A 382 13.31 -2.19 -40.59
N ALA A 383 12.61 -1.16 -41.02
CA ALA A 383 12.76 0.22 -40.54
C ALA A 383 11.99 0.48 -39.23
N MET A 384 10.97 -0.35 -38.96
CA MET A 384 10.24 -0.40 -37.70
C MET A 384 10.16 -1.85 -37.19
N PHE A 385 9.98 -1.99 -35.89
CA PHE A 385 9.76 -3.29 -35.26
C PHE A 385 8.25 -3.58 -35.15
N PRO A 386 7.81 -4.86 -35.14
CA PRO A 386 6.46 -5.24 -34.78
C PRO A 386 6.10 -4.65 -33.41
N MET A 387 4.79 -4.38 -33.21
CA MET A 387 4.31 -3.79 -31.98
C MET A 387 4.64 -4.66 -30.77
N HIS A 388 5.34 -4.08 -29.79
CA HIS A 388 5.61 -4.75 -28.52
C HIS A 388 4.49 -4.46 -27.54
N VAL A 389 3.84 -5.53 -27.04
CA VAL A 389 2.72 -5.44 -26.09
C VAL A 389 3.16 -5.97 -24.73
N GLU A 390 3.05 -5.14 -23.71
CA GLU A 390 3.27 -5.50 -22.31
C GLU A 390 1.95 -5.37 -21.54
N SER A 391 1.40 -6.49 -21.07
CA SER A 391 0.08 -6.57 -20.42
C SER A 391 0.17 -6.84 -18.92
N ASN A 392 -0.98 -6.91 -18.23
CA ASN A 392 -1.06 -7.09 -16.77
C ASN A 392 -0.41 -5.96 -15.97
N LEU A 393 -0.49 -4.75 -16.49
CA LEU A 393 0.03 -3.55 -15.86
C LEU A 393 -1.06 -2.76 -15.14
N ALA A 394 -0.63 -1.76 -14.39
CA ALA A 394 -1.52 -0.78 -13.79
C ALA A 394 -0.94 0.63 -13.97
N THR A 395 -1.80 1.55 -14.37
CA THR A 395 -1.45 2.97 -14.43
C THR A 395 -1.87 3.64 -13.13
N VAL A 396 -0.96 4.39 -12.52
CA VAL A 396 -1.20 5.16 -11.29
C VAL A 396 -0.95 6.62 -11.58
N ALA A 397 -1.80 7.48 -11.06
CA ALA A 397 -1.63 8.93 -11.16
C ALA A 397 -1.72 9.60 -9.80
N ILE A 398 -0.78 10.49 -9.50
CA ILE A 398 -0.91 11.48 -8.43
C ILE A 398 -1.47 12.76 -9.05
N VAL A 399 -2.47 13.34 -8.37
CA VAL A 399 -3.21 14.49 -8.90
C VAL A 399 -3.18 15.65 -7.92
N GLY A 400 -2.92 16.85 -8.42
CA GLY A 400 -2.98 18.10 -7.67
C GLY A 400 -2.48 19.27 -8.50
N GLU A 401 -3.23 20.35 -8.52
CA GLU A 401 -2.95 21.53 -9.35
C GLU A 401 -1.74 22.35 -8.82
N ASN A 402 -1.45 22.25 -7.53
CA ASN A 402 -0.33 22.94 -6.89
C ASN A 402 1.03 22.26 -7.08
N MET A 403 1.11 21.12 -7.77
CA MET A 403 2.39 20.44 -8.03
C MET A 403 3.35 21.31 -8.85
N LYS A 404 2.83 22.13 -9.76
CA LYS A 404 3.62 23.00 -10.62
C LYS A 404 4.54 23.96 -9.86
N HIS A 405 4.13 24.38 -8.66
CA HIS A 405 4.88 25.33 -7.83
C HIS A 405 5.59 24.66 -6.64
N ALA A 406 5.48 23.32 -6.53
CA ALA A 406 6.06 22.58 -5.41
C ALA A 406 7.29 21.79 -5.89
N ALA A 407 8.48 22.34 -5.67
CA ALA A 407 9.71 21.65 -5.99
C ALA A 407 9.85 20.32 -5.24
N GLY A 408 10.44 19.32 -5.90
CA GLY A 408 10.74 18.03 -5.28
C GLY A 408 9.62 16.98 -5.32
N ILE A 409 8.43 17.27 -5.83
CA ILE A 409 7.32 16.29 -5.88
C ILE A 409 7.69 15.05 -6.70
N ALA A 410 8.22 15.22 -7.91
CA ALA A 410 8.68 14.10 -8.74
C ALA A 410 9.81 13.32 -8.06
N GLY A 411 10.78 14.02 -7.43
CA GLY A 411 11.84 13.39 -6.65
C GLY A 411 11.30 12.56 -5.47
N LYS A 412 10.32 13.09 -4.73
CA LYS A 412 9.64 12.36 -3.65
C LYS A 412 8.87 11.15 -4.18
N LEU A 413 8.16 11.30 -5.30
CA LEU A 413 7.41 10.22 -5.94
C LEU A 413 8.35 9.07 -6.32
N PHE A 414 9.31 9.31 -7.21
CA PHE A 414 10.19 8.25 -7.72
C PHE A 414 11.14 7.73 -6.65
N GLY A 415 11.61 8.58 -5.74
CA GLY A 415 12.42 8.15 -4.59
C GLY A 415 11.66 7.24 -3.63
N THR A 416 10.37 7.49 -3.41
CA THR A 416 9.51 6.63 -2.59
C THR A 416 9.28 5.27 -3.24
N LEU A 417 9.01 5.25 -4.56
CA LEU A 417 8.84 4.01 -5.31
C LEU A 417 10.14 3.19 -5.32
N GLY A 418 11.28 3.82 -5.65
CA GLY A 418 12.59 3.15 -5.71
C GLY A 418 13.01 2.54 -4.38
N ARG A 419 12.91 3.28 -3.27
CA ARG A 419 13.20 2.74 -1.91
C ARG A 419 12.30 1.57 -1.54
N SER A 420 11.10 1.53 -2.08
CA SER A 420 10.16 0.42 -1.86
C SER A 420 10.34 -0.74 -2.85
N GLY A 421 11.33 -0.66 -3.74
CA GLY A 421 11.62 -1.68 -4.75
C GLY A 421 10.58 -1.78 -5.85
N ILE A 422 9.87 -0.69 -6.13
CA ILE A 422 8.85 -0.64 -7.18
C ILE A 422 9.50 -0.04 -8.43
N SER A 423 9.49 -0.80 -9.53
CA SER A 423 9.97 -0.34 -10.84
C SER A 423 8.88 0.42 -11.57
N VAL A 424 9.24 1.57 -12.13
CA VAL A 424 8.38 2.35 -13.01
C VAL A 424 8.71 1.98 -14.46
N ILE A 425 7.72 1.46 -15.18
CA ILE A 425 7.88 0.97 -16.56
C ILE A 425 7.82 2.13 -17.56
N ALA A 426 6.84 3.02 -17.38
CA ALA A 426 6.67 4.24 -18.17
C ALA A 426 6.13 5.36 -17.29
N CYS A 427 6.38 6.61 -17.68
CA CYS A 427 5.79 7.76 -17.00
C CYS A 427 5.43 8.87 -17.98
N ALA A 428 4.43 9.67 -17.61
CA ALA A 428 4.03 10.86 -18.34
C ALA A 428 3.73 12.00 -17.36
N GLN A 429 4.29 13.17 -17.65
CA GLN A 429 4.02 14.43 -16.95
C GLN A 429 3.89 15.53 -18.00
N GLY A 430 2.72 16.17 -18.06
CA GLY A 430 2.49 17.28 -18.96
C GLY A 430 3.01 18.61 -18.39
N ALA A 431 3.15 19.61 -19.24
CA ALA A 431 3.56 20.96 -18.83
C ALA A 431 2.53 21.68 -17.93
N SER A 432 1.30 21.20 -17.87
CA SER A 432 0.29 21.66 -16.92
C SER A 432 0.59 21.25 -15.48
N GLU A 433 1.33 20.16 -15.30
CA GLU A 433 1.75 19.59 -14.00
C GLU A 433 0.59 19.33 -13.04
N THR A 434 -0.61 19.06 -13.56
CA THR A 434 -1.80 18.74 -12.75
C THR A 434 -1.85 17.27 -12.33
N ASN A 435 -1.12 16.42 -13.05
CA ASN A 435 -0.90 15.02 -12.70
C ASN A 435 0.51 14.55 -13.09
N ILE A 436 0.98 13.52 -12.39
CA ILE A 436 2.08 12.67 -12.82
C ILE A 436 1.52 11.26 -12.87
N SER A 437 1.45 10.69 -14.07
CA SER A 437 1.00 9.33 -14.31
C SER A 437 2.17 8.42 -14.64
N PHE A 438 2.12 7.19 -14.15
CA PHE A 438 3.16 6.21 -14.36
C PHE A 438 2.59 4.80 -14.33
N VAL A 439 3.32 3.87 -14.94
CA VAL A 439 2.90 2.47 -15.09
C VAL A 439 3.80 1.58 -14.26
N VAL A 440 3.19 0.64 -13.56
CA VAL A 440 3.85 -0.39 -12.75
C VAL A 440 3.27 -1.77 -13.08
N GLN A 441 3.95 -2.83 -12.66
CA GLN A 441 3.40 -4.19 -12.73
C GLN A 441 2.09 -4.27 -11.93
N GLY A 442 1.08 -4.94 -12.46
CA GLY A 442 -0.23 -5.05 -11.82
C GLY A 442 -0.18 -5.66 -10.42
N ALA A 443 0.73 -6.62 -10.19
CA ALA A 443 0.99 -7.21 -8.87
C ALA A 443 1.49 -6.19 -7.84
N GLU A 444 2.20 -5.14 -8.27
CA GLU A 444 2.74 -4.08 -7.40
C GLU A 444 1.74 -2.95 -7.09
N LEU A 445 0.58 -2.92 -7.76
CA LEU A 445 -0.38 -1.81 -7.64
C LEU A 445 -0.74 -1.50 -6.19
N ARG A 446 -1.08 -2.53 -5.40
CA ARG A 446 -1.51 -2.32 -4.02
C ARG A 446 -0.37 -1.74 -3.16
N LYS A 447 0.84 -2.24 -3.33
CA LYS A 447 2.03 -1.73 -2.64
C LYS A 447 2.30 -0.29 -3.05
N THR A 448 2.28 -0.01 -4.35
CA THR A 448 2.44 1.33 -4.92
C THR A 448 1.47 2.33 -4.32
N MET A 449 0.18 2.01 -4.31
CA MET A 449 -0.86 2.88 -3.76
C MET A 449 -0.65 3.17 -2.27
N ASN A 450 -0.31 2.14 -1.46
CA ASN A 450 -0.06 2.30 -0.03
C ASN A 450 1.15 3.18 0.25
N VAL A 451 2.29 2.90 -0.40
CA VAL A 451 3.55 3.63 -0.23
C VAL A 451 3.38 5.12 -0.57
N LEU A 452 2.69 5.41 -1.66
CA LEU A 452 2.44 6.79 -2.09
C LEU A 452 1.47 7.50 -1.15
N HIS A 453 0.37 6.83 -0.77
CA HIS A 453 -0.60 7.42 0.15
C HIS A 453 0.04 7.74 1.51
N ASP A 454 0.83 6.81 2.04
CA ASP A 454 1.59 7.03 3.27
C ASP A 454 2.56 8.22 3.13
N SER A 455 3.30 8.27 2.03
CA SER A 455 4.28 9.32 1.79
C SER A 455 3.65 10.71 1.61
N PHE A 456 2.49 10.82 0.95
CA PHE A 456 1.90 12.12 0.60
C PHE A 456 0.77 12.59 1.50
N PHE A 457 0.03 11.67 2.13
CA PHE A 457 -1.20 12.01 2.87
C PHE A 457 -1.18 11.64 4.35
N LEU A 458 -0.41 10.62 4.74
CA LEU A 458 -0.32 10.17 6.13
C LEU A 458 0.92 10.72 6.83
N SER A 459 1.32 11.93 6.52
CA SER A 459 2.48 12.58 7.16
C SER A 459 2.36 12.73 8.69
N GLU A 460 1.26 12.35 9.30
CA GLU A 460 1.13 12.29 10.76
C GLU A 460 1.85 11.08 11.34
N TYR A 461 1.90 9.93 10.63
CA TYR A 461 2.52 8.70 11.14
C TYR A 461 3.32 7.98 10.06
N LYS A 462 4.59 7.70 10.35
CA LYS A 462 5.38 6.74 9.58
C LYS A 462 5.00 5.32 10.02
N VAL A 463 4.69 4.41 9.11
CA VAL A 463 4.31 3.04 9.45
C VAL A 463 5.44 2.08 9.09
N LEU A 464 5.88 1.26 10.05
CA LEU A 464 6.72 0.09 9.81
C LEU A 464 5.90 -1.19 10.01
N ASN A 465 6.00 -2.11 9.08
CA ASN A 465 5.32 -3.40 9.11
C ASN A 465 6.30 -4.49 9.53
N LEU A 466 6.09 -5.07 10.70
CA LEU A 466 7.02 -5.98 11.35
C LEU A 466 6.60 -7.43 11.17
N PHE A 467 7.55 -8.27 10.73
CA PHE A 467 7.47 -9.72 10.77
C PHE A 467 8.41 -10.22 11.86
N ILE A 468 7.87 -10.66 13.00
CA ILE A 468 8.65 -11.09 14.16
C ILE A 468 8.76 -12.60 14.14
N CYS A 469 9.99 -13.12 14.00
CA CYS A 469 10.31 -14.53 14.06
C CYS A 469 11.02 -14.85 15.37
N GLY A 470 10.50 -15.88 16.10
CA GLY A 470 10.96 -16.24 17.43
C GLY A 470 10.25 -15.48 18.54
N ILE A 471 9.33 -16.16 19.24
CA ILE A 471 8.54 -15.62 20.36
C ILE A 471 8.98 -16.18 21.73
N GLY A 472 10.21 -16.63 21.80
CA GLY A 472 10.84 -17.08 23.05
C GLY A 472 11.10 -15.90 24.00
N THR A 473 12.16 -16.03 24.80
CA THR A 473 12.49 -15.06 25.85
C THR A 473 12.67 -13.63 25.31
N VAL A 474 13.45 -13.44 24.25
CA VAL A 474 13.71 -12.11 23.66
C VAL A 474 12.51 -11.59 22.88
N GLY A 475 11.99 -12.38 21.93
CA GLY A 475 10.90 -11.93 21.07
C GLY A 475 9.58 -11.71 21.81
N GLY A 476 9.30 -12.50 22.88
CA GLY A 476 8.16 -12.24 23.76
C GLY A 476 8.27 -10.90 24.48
N LYS A 477 9.47 -10.55 24.98
CA LYS A 477 9.72 -9.24 25.61
C LYS A 477 9.68 -8.09 24.60
N LEU A 478 10.14 -8.31 23.38
CA LEU A 478 10.02 -7.32 22.30
C LEU A 478 8.54 -6.99 22.00
N ILE A 479 7.68 -8.01 21.88
CA ILE A 479 6.25 -7.80 21.64
C ILE A 479 5.61 -7.02 22.81
N GLU A 480 5.97 -7.33 24.05
CA GLU A 480 5.52 -6.58 25.23
C GLU A 480 5.96 -5.10 25.16
N GLN A 481 7.22 -4.82 24.79
CA GLN A 481 7.74 -3.46 24.63
C GLN A 481 7.05 -2.71 23.49
N ILE A 482 6.85 -3.33 22.32
CA ILE A 482 6.12 -2.73 21.20
C ILE A 482 4.71 -2.34 21.65
N ARG A 483 4.00 -3.23 22.36
CA ARG A 483 2.67 -2.97 22.87
C ARG A 483 2.64 -1.81 23.86
N SER A 484 3.57 -1.81 24.84
CA SER A 484 3.61 -0.77 25.88
C SER A 484 4.00 0.61 25.36
N GLN A 485 4.78 0.68 24.28
CA GLN A 485 5.24 1.93 23.69
C GLN A 485 4.39 2.41 22.51
N TYR A 486 3.35 1.67 22.13
CA TYR A 486 2.57 1.94 20.92
C TYR A 486 1.99 3.35 20.87
N GLU A 487 1.29 3.79 21.92
CA GLU A 487 0.71 5.14 21.97
C GLU A 487 1.78 6.22 22.10
N ASN A 488 2.83 5.99 22.88
CA ASN A 488 3.95 6.92 23.02
C ASN A 488 4.65 7.20 21.69
N LEU A 489 4.94 6.14 20.92
CA LEU A 489 5.55 6.28 19.59
C LEU A 489 4.65 7.03 18.62
N LYS A 490 3.36 6.76 18.68
CA LYS A 490 2.36 7.40 17.84
C LYS A 490 2.26 8.90 18.15
N GLU A 491 2.19 9.28 19.42
CA GLU A 491 1.99 10.68 19.83
C GLU A 491 3.26 11.53 19.70
N HIS A 492 4.42 11.01 20.14
CA HIS A 492 5.65 11.78 20.22
C HIS A 492 6.59 11.61 19.02
N SER A 493 6.62 10.41 18.42
CA SER A 493 7.52 10.12 17.30
C SER A 493 6.80 10.04 15.95
N ARG A 494 5.48 10.17 15.94
CA ARG A 494 4.63 9.97 14.75
C ARG A 494 4.94 8.66 14.02
N LEU A 495 5.21 7.61 14.81
CA LEU A 495 5.58 6.29 14.32
C LEU A 495 4.55 5.25 14.76
N LYS A 496 4.05 4.48 13.80
CA LYS A 496 3.18 3.34 14.04
C LYS A 496 3.93 2.05 13.70
N LEU A 497 4.08 1.17 14.68
CA LEU A 497 4.60 -0.17 14.47
C LEU A 497 3.42 -1.13 14.28
N ASN A 498 3.32 -1.72 13.09
CA ASN A 498 2.26 -2.64 12.74
C ASN A 498 2.83 -4.06 12.65
N VAL A 499 2.52 -4.93 13.61
CA VAL A 499 2.98 -6.32 13.60
C VAL A 499 2.08 -7.12 12.66
N VAL A 500 2.58 -7.44 11.48
CA VAL A 500 1.82 -8.11 10.40
C VAL A 500 2.13 -9.60 10.28
N GLY A 501 3.20 -10.07 10.94
CA GLY A 501 3.55 -11.48 11.02
C GLY A 501 4.19 -11.82 12.35
N VAL A 502 3.83 -12.96 12.93
CA VAL A 502 4.45 -13.55 14.11
C VAL A 502 4.67 -15.03 13.86
N ALA A 503 5.91 -15.50 14.04
CA ALA A 503 6.29 -16.89 13.83
C ALA A 503 6.99 -17.48 15.06
N SER A 504 6.67 -18.72 15.35
CA SER A 504 7.37 -19.61 16.28
C SER A 504 8.16 -20.66 15.51
N SER A 505 8.76 -21.64 16.22
CA SER A 505 9.42 -22.80 15.61
C SER A 505 8.46 -23.72 14.85
N HIS A 506 7.15 -23.61 15.04
CA HIS A 506 6.18 -24.55 14.50
C HIS A 506 5.04 -23.88 13.70
N ASN A 507 4.62 -22.68 14.10
CA ASN A 507 3.45 -22.02 13.58
C ASN A 507 3.76 -20.56 13.21
N ALA A 508 2.98 -20.01 12.26
CA ALA A 508 3.04 -18.60 11.91
C ALA A 508 1.64 -18.03 11.66
N ILE A 509 1.42 -16.80 12.10
CA ILE A 509 0.20 -16.03 11.82
C ILE A 509 0.54 -14.76 11.06
N PHE A 510 -0.36 -14.36 10.17
CA PHE A 510 -0.19 -13.18 9.34
C PHE A 510 -1.49 -12.38 9.24
N SER A 511 -1.38 -11.07 9.33
CA SER A 511 -2.49 -10.14 9.13
C SER A 511 -1.97 -8.85 8.49
N ARG A 512 -2.54 -8.45 7.37
CA ARG A 512 -2.15 -7.17 6.72
C ARG A 512 -2.54 -5.95 7.55
N ASP A 513 -3.59 -6.07 8.34
CA ASP A 513 -4.14 -4.99 9.14
C ASP A 513 -3.49 -4.89 10.54
N GLY A 514 -2.60 -5.82 10.85
CA GLY A 514 -1.97 -6.00 12.15
C GLY A 514 -2.55 -7.17 12.93
N ILE A 515 -1.72 -7.74 13.78
CA ILE A 515 -2.05 -8.84 14.70
C ILE A 515 -2.39 -8.25 16.06
N ASP A 516 -3.45 -8.74 16.68
CA ASP A 516 -3.80 -8.42 18.07
C ASP A 516 -2.71 -8.95 19.03
N LEU A 517 -1.91 -8.01 19.57
CA LEU A 517 -0.77 -8.34 20.44
C LEU A 517 -1.19 -8.77 21.84
N ASP A 518 -2.44 -8.61 22.23
CA ASP A 518 -2.95 -9.13 23.50
C ASP A 518 -3.24 -10.63 23.43
N ASN A 519 -3.67 -11.10 22.24
CA ASN A 519 -4.10 -12.47 22.02
C ASN A 519 -3.18 -13.28 21.07
N TYR A 520 -2.05 -12.72 20.62
CA TYR A 520 -1.21 -13.34 19.57
C TYR A 520 -0.77 -14.78 19.88
N ARG A 521 -0.53 -15.13 21.17
CA ARG A 521 -0.14 -16.50 21.56
C ARG A 521 -1.26 -17.51 21.36
N ALA A 522 -2.50 -17.11 21.61
CA ALA A 522 -3.67 -17.97 21.39
C ALA A 522 -3.94 -18.13 19.88
N LEU A 523 -3.87 -17.04 19.14
CA LEU A 523 -4.00 -17.04 17.69
C LEU A 523 -2.92 -17.90 17.02
N LEU A 524 -1.68 -17.80 17.48
CA LEU A 524 -0.57 -18.58 16.93
C LEU A 524 -0.73 -20.09 17.18
N LYS A 525 -1.26 -20.50 18.33
CA LYS A 525 -1.54 -21.91 18.61
C LYS A 525 -2.61 -22.52 17.71
N GLN A 526 -3.53 -21.70 17.20
CA GLN A 526 -4.61 -22.11 16.30
C GLN A 526 -4.25 -21.97 14.82
N SER A 527 -3.07 -21.42 14.52
CA SER A 527 -2.62 -21.17 13.15
C SER A 527 -2.02 -22.42 12.50
N GLU A 528 -1.88 -22.36 11.18
CA GLU A 528 -1.29 -23.45 10.39
C GLU A 528 0.19 -23.65 10.73
N PRO A 529 0.69 -24.91 10.65
CA PRO A 529 2.11 -25.21 10.78
C PRO A 529 2.93 -24.49 9.70
N SER A 530 4.05 -23.94 10.09
CA SER A 530 4.96 -23.23 9.21
C SER A 530 6.39 -23.73 9.38
N ASP A 531 7.14 -23.67 8.31
CA ASP A 531 8.58 -23.91 8.24
C ASP A 531 9.28 -22.66 7.64
N PRO A 532 10.62 -22.59 7.65
CA PRO A 532 11.32 -21.41 7.14
C PRO A 532 10.99 -21.05 5.68
N GLU A 533 10.83 -22.02 4.80
CA GLU A 533 10.52 -21.75 3.38
C GLU A 533 9.10 -21.20 3.21
N LYS A 534 8.11 -21.80 3.86
CA LYS A 534 6.73 -21.31 3.87
C LYS A 534 6.64 -19.93 4.49
N LEU A 535 7.41 -19.69 5.57
CA LEU A 535 7.49 -18.38 6.21
C LEU A 535 7.98 -17.31 5.21
N ARG A 536 9.12 -17.58 4.53
CA ARG A 536 9.66 -16.70 3.47
C ARG A 536 8.62 -16.44 2.39
N ASP A 537 8.08 -17.49 1.79
CA ASP A 537 7.15 -17.39 0.66
C ASP A 537 5.89 -16.61 1.04
N ARG A 538 5.41 -16.81 2.26
CA ARG A 538 4.27 -16.05 2.78
C ARG A 538 4.58 -14.58 2.98
N ILE A 539 5.74 -14.24 3.56
CA ILE A 539 6.21 -12.86 3.72
C ILE A 539 6.32 -12.18 2.35
N LEU A 540 6.95 -12.82 1.38
CA LEU A 540 7.11 -12.28 0.03
C LEU A 540 5.76 -12.10 -0.68
N SER A 541 4.87 -13.08 -0.60
CA SER A 541 3.53 -13.01 -1.21
C SER A 541 2.63 -11.92 -0.63
N MET A 542 2.87 -11.53 0.62
CA MET A 542 2.14 -10.41 1.22
C MET A 542 2.49 -9.07 0.56
N ASN A 543 3.66 -8.92 -0.01
CA ASN A 543 4.11 -7.72 -0.71
C ASN A 543 3.73 -6.42 0.03
N ILE A 544 4.22 -6.29 1.27
CA ILE A 544 3.91 -5.17 2.16
C ILE A 544 5.05 -4.16 2.11
N PHE A 545 4.70 -2.87 2.06
CA PHE A 545 5.67 -1.77 2.09
C PHE A 545 6.27 -1.57 3.49
N ASN A 546 7.44 -0.88 3.58
CA ASN A 546 8.16 -0.60 4.82
C ASN A 546 8.24 -1.84 5.73
N ALA A 547 8.54 -2.98 5.12
CA ALA A 547 8.61 -4.25 5.82
C ALA A 547 9.95 -4.42 6.53
N VAL A 548 9.91 -4.90 7.76
CA VAL A 548 11.07 -5.24 8.58
C VAL A 548 10.90 -6.67 9.08
N PHE A 549 11.84 -7.53 8.76
CA PHE A 549 11.95 -8.86 9.34
C PHE A 549 12.79 -8.80 10.60
N VAL A 550 12.22 -9.25 11.71
CA VAL A 550 12.86 -9.20 13.04
C VAL A 550 13.13 -10.63 13.48
N ASP A 551 14.41 -11.01 13.52
CA ASP A 551 14.83 -12.35 13.94
C ASP A 551 15.30 -12.37 15.40
N CYS A 552 14.46 -12.94 16.25
CA CYS A 552 14.74 -13.22 17.66
C CYS A 552 15.04 -14.72 17.92
N THR A 553 15.46 -15.46 16.90
CA THR A 553 15.80 -16.89 17.00
C THR A 553 17.30 -17.12 17.13
N ALA A 554 17.70 -18.37 17.27
CA ALA A 554 19.08 -18.86 17.13
C ALA A 554 19.19 -19.88 15.97
N SER A 555 18.21 -19.90 15.05
CA SER A 555 18.17 -20.87 13.95
C SER A 555 19.03 -20.42 12.78
N LYS A 556 19.83 -21.35 12.26
CA LYS A 556 20.57 -21.15 11.01
C LYS A 556 19.63 -21.04 9.82
N GLU A 557 18.60 -21.87 9.76
CA GLU A 557 17.63 -21.91 8.67
C GLU A 557 16.88 -20.57 8.53
N ILE A 558 16.62 -19.86 9.63
CA ILE A 558 16.03 -18.52 9.60
C ILE A 558 17.04 -17.48 9.11
N ALA A 559 18.31 -17.58 9.56
CA ALA A 559 19.36 -16.68 9.09
C ALA A 559 19.65 -16.83 7.58
N ASP A 560 19.50 -18.03 7.04
CA ASP A 560 19.69 -18.34 5.62
C ASP A 560 18.61 -17.67 4.73
N LEU A 561 17.49 -17.20 5.28
CA LEU A 561 16.46 -16.46 4.55
C LEU A 561 16.84 -15.00 4.26
N TYR A 562 17.82 -14.44 4.95
CA TYR A 562 18.10 -12.99 4.93
C TYR A 562 18.40 -12.47 3.54
N GLN A 563 19.19 -13.17 2.74
CA GLN A 563 19.51 -12.74 1.38
C GLN A 563 18.25 -12.58 0.53
N SER A 564 17.36 -13.58 0.56
CA SER A 564 16.10 -13.53 -0.18
C SER A 564 15.21 -12.37 0.27
N LEU A 565 15.14 -12.09 1.57
CA LEU A 565 14.34 -10.99 2.12
C LEU A 565 14.93 -9.62 1.74
N LEU A 566 16.25 -9.46 1.83
CA LEU A 566 16.94 -8.23 1.40
C LEU A 566 16.75 -7.99 -0.10
N ASP A 567 16.78 -9.04 -0.92
CA ASP A 567 16.52 -8.95 -2.37
C ASP A 567 15.10 -8.48 -2.71
N HIS A 568 14.17 -8.57 -1.77
CA HIS A 568 12.79 -8.06 -1.90
C HIS A 568 12.53 -6.78 -1.08
N ASN A 569 13.57 -6.02 -0.79
CA ASN A 569 13.52 -4.73 -0.08
C ASN A 569 12.92 -4.80 1.33
N ILE A 570 13.13 -5.91 2.03
CA ILE A 570 12.73 -6.10 3.42
C ILE A 570 13.96 -5.86 4.29
N SER A 571 13.91 -4.84 5.17
CA SER A 571 14.98 -4.59 6.14
C SER A 571 15.04 -5.69 7.17
N ILE A 572 16.22 -5.96 7.72
CA ILE A 572 16.43 -7.01 8.73
C ILE A 572 16.96 -6.42 10.02
N VAL A 573 16.35 -6.83 11.13
CA VAL A 573 16.84 -6.60 12.49
C VAL A 573 17.04 -7.96 13.15
N ALA A 574 18.27 -8.29 13.53
CA ALA A 574 18.62 -9.62 14.02
C ALA A 574 19.25 -9.61 15.41
N ALA A 575 18.64 -10.36 16.34
CA ALA A 575 19.31 -10.82 17.55
C ALA A 575 20.11 -12.10 17.28
N ASN A 576 19.82 -12.78 16.20
CA ASN A 576 20.50 -13.98 15.73
C ASN A 576 21.90 -13.63 15.21
N LYS A 577 22.93 -14.21 15.84
CA LYS A 577 24.33 -13.90 15.53
C LYS A 577 24.87 -14.67 14.31
N ILE A 578 24.14 -15.68 13.83
CA ILE A 578 24.66 -16.64 12.84
C ILE A 578 25.06 -15.93 11.55
N ALA A 579 24.20 -15.10 10.97
CA ALA A 579 24.50 -14.40 9.74
C ALA A 579 25.70 -13.46 9.85
N ALA A 580 25.77 -12.65 10.91
CA ALA A 580 26.87 -11.68 11.14
C ALA A 580 28.21 -12.35 11.46
N SER A 581 28.19 -13.58 12.01
CA SER A 581 29.40 -14.38 12.33
C SER A 581 29.66 -15.51 11.34
N SER A 582 28.88 -15.65 10.26
CA SER A 582 29.11 -16.65 9.19
C SER A 582 30.40 -16.36 8.40
N ALA A 583 30.67 -17.08 7.33
CA ALA A 583 31.79 -16.77 6.44
C ALA A 583 31.76 -15.29 6.02
N TYR A 584 32.91 -14.63 5.96
CA TYR A 584 33.02 -13.20 5.68
C TYR A 584 32.32 -12.81 4.39
N ASP A 585 32.43 -13.63 3.34
CA ASP A 585 31.84 -13.33 2.04
C ASP A 585 30.29 -13.30 2.12
N ASN A 586 29.67 -14.17 2.91
CA ASN A 586 28.22 -14.14 3.17
C ASN A 586 27.80 -12.87 3.94
N TYR A 587 28.53 -12.57 5.02
CA TYR A 587 28.30 -11.35 5.81
C TYR A 587 28.44 -10.09 4.94
N SER A 588 29.52 -9.99 4.13
CA SER A 588 29.75 -8.84 3.23
C SER A 588 28.66 -8.71 2.19
N HIS A 589 28.21 -9.82 1.60
CA HIS A 589 27.18 -9.84 0.59
C HIS A 589 25.84 -9.34 1.14
N LEU A 590 25.46 -9.72 2.35
CA LEU A 590 24.24 -9.22 3.04
C LEU A 590 24.34 -7.69 3.26
N LYS A 591 25.49 -7.20 3.75
CA LYS A 591 25.73 -5.75 3.97
C LYS A 591 25.67 -4.96 2.68
N GLU A 592 26.32 -5.45 1.63
CA GLU A 592 26.36 -4.83 0.31
C GLU A 592 24.97 -4.82 -0.35
N THR A 593 24.20 -5.90 -0.21
CA THR A 593 22.83 -5.96 -0.73
C THR A 593 21.94 -4.94 -0.02
N ALA A 594 22.03 -4.86 1.31
CA ALA A 594 21.27 -3.86 2.06
C ALA A 594 21.64 -2.43 1.65
N LEU A 595 22.94 -2.12 1.51
CA LEU A 595 23.42 -0.81 1.10
C LEU A 595 22.94 -0.46 -0.33
N ARG A 596 23.13 -1.35 -1.29
CA ARG A 596 22.74 -1.16 -2.69
C ARG A 596 21.24 -0.92 -2.85
N ARG A 597 20.40 -1.57 -2.02
CA ARG A 597 18.95 -1.43 -2.05
C ARG A 597 18.42 -0.29 -1.18
N GLY A 598 19.29 0.40 -0.43
CA GLY A 598 18.89 1.49 0.47
C GLY A 598 18.03 1.04 1.65
N ILE A 599 18.17 -0.23 2.06
CA ILE A 599 17.51 -0.82 3.23
C ILE A 599 18.54 -1.15 4.32
N LYS A 600 18.08 -1.65 5.46
CA LYS A 600 18.98 -1.87 6.62
C LYS A 600 19.10 -3.36 6.97
N PHE A 601 20.33 -3.76 7.31
CA PHE A 601 20.64 -4.99 8.02
C PHE A 601 21.32 -4.62 9.34
N LEU A 602 20.56 -4.69 10.45
CA LEU A 602 20.95 -4.24 11.78
C LEU A 602 20.98 -5.41 12.75
N PHE A 603 22.04 -5.47 13.56
CA PHE A 603 22.27 -6.56 14.51
C PHE A 603 23.04 -6.10 15.75
N GLU A 604 22.72 -4.92 16.30
CA GLU A 604 23.35 -4.34 17.48
C GLU A 604 23.43 -5.32 18.63
N THR A 605 22.34 -6.09 18.86
CA THR A 605 22.23 -7.01 19.98
C THR A 605 23.05 -8.29 19.86
N ASN A 606 23.76 -8.46 18.76
CA ASN A 606 24.67 -9.59 18.60
C ASN A 606 25.89 -9.49 19.52
N VAL A 607 26.23 -8.25 19.97
CA VAL A 607 27.31 -8.01 20.93
C VAL A 607 26.82 -7.06 22.01
N GLY A 608 26.94 -7.47 23.29
CA GLY A 608 26.65 -6.61 24.43
C GLY A 608 25.16 -6.36 24.69
N ALA A 609 24.27 -7.23 24.27
CA ALA A 609 22.82 -7.10 24.43
C ALA A 609 22.29 -5.77 23.89
N GLY A 610 21.86 -4.83 24.72
CA GLY A 610 21.36 -3.52 24.31
C GLY A 610 22.40 -2.40 24.33
N LEU A 611 23.68 -2.71 24.57
CA LEU A 611 24.74 -1.69 24.58
C LEU A 611 25.00 -1.17 23.14
N PRO A 612 25.20 0.14 22.94
CA PRO A 612 25.40 0.73 21.60
C PRO A 612 26.87 0.57 21.16
N ILE A 613 27.27 -0.64 20.80
CA ILE A 613 28.65 -0.99 20.45
C ILE A 613 28.85 -0.95 18.94
N ILE A 614 28.05 -1.71 18.19
CA ILE A 614 28.14 -1.83 16.73
C ILE A 614 27.80 -0.50 16.08
N GLY A 615 26.73 0.16 16.53
CA GLY A 615 26.36 1.49 16.07
C GLY A 615 27.49 2.50 16.28
N THR A 616 28.10 2.54 17.47
CA THR A 616 29.23 3.42 17.77
C THR A 616 30.43 3.16 16.86
N ILE A 617 30.80 1.90 16.62
CA ILE A 617 31.91 1.54 15.71
C ILE A 617 31.59 2.03 14.28
N ASN A 618 30.35 1.83 13.81
CA ASN A 618 29.95 2.28 12.49
C ASN A 618 29.95 3.81 12.38
N ASP A 619 29.49 4.54 13.39
CA ASP A 619 29.50 6.01 13.40
C ASP A 619 30.93 6.59 13.38
N LEU A 620 31.84 5.99 14.16
CA LEU A 620 33.26 6.37 14.13
C LEU A 620 33.85 6.14 12.74
N ARG A 621 33.67 4.99 12.14
CA ARG A 621 34.16 4.66 10.79
C ARG A 621 33.56 5.57 9.72
N ASN A 622 32.25 5.76 9.74
CA ASN A 622 31.54 6.57 8.77
C ASN A 622 31.96 8.06 8.84
N SER A 623 32.39 8.50 10.02
CA SER A 623 32.95 9.84 10.22
C SER A 623 34.45 9.93 9.91
N GLY A 624 35.06 8.88 9.34
CA GLY A 624 36.44 8.83 8.91
C GLY A 624 37.46 8.48 10.00
N ASP A 625 37.04 7.96 11.17
CA ASP A 625 37.95 7.42 12.19
C ASP A 625 38.33 5.97 11.88
N ARG A 626 39.45 5.53 12.36
CA ARG A 626 39.92 4.15 12.19
C ARG A 626 40.05 3.48 13.54
N ILE A 627 39.36 2.34 13.70
CA ILE A 627 39.47 1.52 14.88
C ILE A 627 40.79 0.78 14.84
N LEU A 628 41.66 1.02 15.78
CA LEU A 628 43.00 0.40 15.86
C LEU A 628 42.96 -0.86 16.72
N LYS A 629 42.29 -0.80 17.86
CA LYS A 629 42.24 -1.90 18.84
C LYS A 629 40.88 -1.94 19.51
N ILE A 630 40.40 -3.16 19.75
CA ILE A 630 39.22 -3.46 20.58
C ILE A 630 39.69 -4.41 21.68
N GLU A 631 39.42 -4.08 22.92
CA GLU A 631 39.59 -5.00 24.07
C GLU A 631 38.24 -5.13 24.79
N ALA A 632 37.80 -6.34 25.03
CA ALA A 632 36.44 -6.50 25.56
C ALA A 632 36.29 -7.75 26.47
N VAL A 633 35.48 -7.62 27.50
CA VAL A 633 34.88 -8.74 28.22
C VAL A 633 33.47 -8.89 27.73
N LEU A 634 33.20 -9.97 26.96
CA LEU A 634 31.95 -10.17 26.17
C LEU A 634 31.10 -11.36 26.67
N SER A 635 31.55 -12.08 27.69
CA SER A 635 30.83 -13.18 28.31
C SER A 635 30.43 -12.84 29.73
N GLY A 636 29.13 -12.72 29.99
CA GLY A 636 28.60 -12.57 31.33
C GLY A 636 28.89 -13.79 32.22
N THR A 637 28.79 -14.99 31.66
CA THR A 637 29.10 -16.26 32.35
C THR A 637 30.55 -16.31 32.84
N LEU A 638 31.50 -16.06 31.94
CA LEU A 638 32.92 -16.09 32.28
C LEU A 638 33.28 -14.97 33.23
N ASN A 639 32.70 -13.78 33.10
CA ASN A 639 32.91 -12.69 34.01
C ASN A 639 32.37 -13.02 35.42
N PHE A 640 31.20 -13.64 35.51
CA PHE A 640 30.64 -14.13 36.77
C PHE A 640 31.57 -15.17 37.42
N ILE A 641 32.06 -16.17 36.68
CA ILE A 641 32.95 -17.21 37.15
C ILE A 641 34.22 -16.58 37.77
N PHE A 642 34.90 -15.69 37.04
CA PHE A 642 36.15 -15.06 37.50
C PHE A 642 35.96 -13.93 38.50
N ASN A 643 34.76 -13.48 38.78
CA ASN A 643 34.43 -12.62 39.90
C ASN A 643 34.15 -13.42 41.19
N LYS A 644 33.59 -14.65 41.06
CA LYS A 644 33.14 -15.46 42.21
C LYS A 644 34.23 -16.39 42.72
N ILE A 645 35.22 -16.72 41.88
CA ILE A 645 36.32 -17.63 42.27
C ILE A 645 37.10 -17.08 43.47
N SER A 646 37.23 -17.88 44.55
CA SER A 646 37.89 -17.49 45.80
C SER A 646 38.41 -18.71 46.47
N ALA A 647 39.14 -18.54 47.60
CA ALA A 647 39.64 -19.66 48.43
C ALA A 647 38.52 -20.61 48.92
N ASP A 648 37.32 -20.01 49.21
CA ASP A 648 36.13 -20.76 49.67
C ASP A 648 35.26 -21.30 48.54
N CYS A 649 35.45 -20.78 47.31
CA CYS A 649 34.70 -21.15 46.14
C CYS A 649 35.64 -21.49 44.96
N PRO A 650 36.14 -22.74 44.91
CA PRO A 650 37.05 -23.19 43.86
C PRO A 650 36.40 -23.18 42.48
N PHE A 651 37.21 -23.26 41.43
CA PHE A 651 36.78 -23.12 40.04
C PHE A 651 35.59 -24.01 39.66
N SER A 652 35.63 -25.31 40.02
CA SER A 652 34.56 -26.25 39.73
C SER A 652 33.22 -25.85 40.36
N LYS A 653 33.24 -25.40 41.63
CA LYS A 653 32.05 -24.91 42.33
C LYS A 653 31.53 -23.60 41.72
N THR A 654 32.42 -22.76 41.23
CA THR A 654 32.05 -21.50 40.61
C THR A 654 31.33 -21.74 39.28
N VAL A 655 31.80 -22.70 38.49
CA VAL A 655 31.13 -23.13 37.23
C VAL A 655 29.74 -23.71 37.54
N LEU A 656 29.62 -24.52 38.58
CA LEU A 656 28.35 -25.07 39.03
C LEU A 656 27.40 -23.98 39.49
N ALA A 657 27.88 -23.01 40.28
CA ALA A 657 27.07 -21.86 40.70
C ALA A 657 26.60 -21.01 39.51
N ALA A 658 27.43 -20.83 38.49
CA ALA A 658 27.03 -20.15 37.29
C ALA A 658 25.84 -20.83 36.57
N LYS A 659 25.82 -22.19 36.58
CA LYS A 659 24.71 -22.98 36.06
C LYS A 659 23.45 -22.86 36.91
N GLU A 660 23.57 -23.02 38.21
CA GLU A 660 22.46 -22.98 39.18
C GLU A 660 21.81 -21.60 39.23
N GLU A 661 22.58 -20.52 39.12
CA GLU A 661 22.09 -19.13 39.08
C GLU A 661 21.63 -18.71 37.68
N GLY A 662 21.70 -19.60 36.66
CA GLY A 662 21.20 -19.33 35.30
C GLY A 662 22.10 -18.42 34.47
N TYR A 663 23.37 -18.25 34.81
CA TYR A 663 24.34 -17.50 34.02
C TYR A 663 24.99 -18.33 32.92
N SER A 664 25.00 -19.65 33.01
CA SER A 664 25.61 -20.56 32.03
C SER A 664 24.56 -21.34 31.23
N GLU A 665 24.93 -21.75 30.04
CA GLU A 665 24.17 -22.69 29.22
C GLU A 665 23.96 -24.02 29.98
N PRO A 666 22.99 -24.86 29.64
CA PRO A 666 22.78 -26.18 30.25
C PRO A 666 24.05 -27.04 30.23
N ASP A 667 24.84 -26.93 29.16
CA ASP A 667 26.19 -27.49 29.06
C ASP A 667 27.23 -26.36 29.17
N PRO A 668 27.88 -26.16 30.34
CA PRO A 668 28.81 -25.07 30.54
C PRO A 668 30.07 -25.12 29.65
N ARG A 669 30.35 -26.27 29.02
CA ARG A 669 31.45 -26.40 28.04
C ARG A 669 31.28 -25.41 26.87
N ILE A 670 30.06 -25.07 26.49
CA ILE A 670 29.76 -24.10 25.45
C ILE A 670 30.32 -22.71 25.85
N ASP A 671 30.09 -22.30 27.11
CA ASP A 671 30.62 -21.04 27.64
C ASP A 671 32.13 -21.06 27.82
N LEU A 672 32.64 -22.14 28.41
CA LEU A 672 34.07 -22.34 28.71
C LEU A 672 34.93 -22.45 27.45
N SER A 673 34.39 -22.93 26.34
CA SER A 673 35.06 -22.96 25.04
C SER A 673 35.31 -21.57 24.43
N GLY A 674 34.67 -20.54 24.97
CA GLY A 674 34.77 -19.18 24.45
C GLY A 674 34.14 -18.96 23.07
N THR A 675 33.37 -19.91 22.52
CA THR A 675 32.83 -19.87 21.16
C THR A 675 31.94 -18.64 20.94
N ASP A 676 31.10 -18.27 21.90
CA ASP A 676 30.25 -17.06 21.80
C ASP A 676 31.11 -15.77 21.83
N VAL A 677 32.19 -15.76 22.61
CA VAL A 677 33.15 -14.63 22.65
C VAL A 677 33.88 -14.49 21.32
N VAL A 678 34.29 -15.63 20.72
CA VAL A 678 34.92 -15.66 19.39
C VAL A 678 33.96 -15.07 18.33
N ARG A 679 32.71 -15.50 18.30
CA ARG A 679 31.70 -14.94 17.38
C ARG A 679 31.53 -13.45 17.56
N LYS A 680 31.44 -12.96 18.80
CA LYS A 680 31.26 -11.54 19.11
C LYS A 680 32.45 -10.71 18.69
N ILE A 681 33.70 -11.13 18.98
CA ILE A 681 34.87 -10.35 18.58
C ILE A 681 35.09 -10.33 17.05
N VAL A 682 34.73 -11.44 16.36
CA VAL A 682 34.72 -11.47 14.87
C VAL A 682 33.75 -10.45 14.32
N ILE A 683 32.54 -10.36 14.88
CA ILE A 683 31.55 -9.35 14.45
C ILE A 683 32.11 -7.95 14.66
N LEU A 684 32.69 -7.65 15.83
CA LEU A 684 33.25 -6.32 16.09
C LEU A 684 34.45 -6.00 15.18
N ALA A 685 35.32 -6.96 14.92
CA ALA A 685 36.44 -6.78 13.99
C ALA A 685 36.00 -6.48 12.57
N ARG A 686 34.93 -7.18 12.10
CA ARG A 686 34.32 -6.94 10.79
C ARG A 686 33.68 -5.54 10.71
N GLU A 687 32.91 -5.15 11.70
CA GLU A 687 32.33 -3.82 11.78
C GLU A 687 33.42 -2.73 11.91
N ALA A 688 34.56 -3.04 12.54
CA ALA A 688 35.74 -2.18 12.54
C ALA A 688 36.47 -2.10 11.18
N GLY A 689 36.07 -2.91 10.19
CA GLY A 689 36.59 -2.86 8.82
C GLY A 689 37.67 -3.89 8.49
N TYR A 690 37.88 -4.86 9.35
CA TYR A 690 38.87 -5.92 9.13
C TYR A 690 38.21 -7.20 8.60
N ARG A 691 38.85 -7.85 7.65
CA ARG A 691 38.44 -9.17 7.17
C ARG A 691 38.96 -10.22 8.14
N VAL A 692 38.07 -10.86 8.89
CA VAL A 692 38.40 -11.85 9.90
C VAL A 692 37.41 -13.01 9.83
N GLU A 693 37.89 -14.22 9.85
CA GLU A 693 37.10 -15.45 10.00
C GLU A 693 37.18 -15.98 11.46
N GLN A 694 36.26 -16.87 11.82
CA GLN A 694 36.28 -17.45 13.16
C GLN A 694 37.52 -18.32 13.40
N GLU A 695 38.06 -18.88 12.35
CA GLU A 695 39.26 -19.73 12.33
C GLU A 695 40.56 -18.91 12.53
N ASP A 696 40.53 -17.59 12.20
CA ASP A 696 41.67 -16.70 12.37
C ASP A 696 41.88 -16.27 13.82
N VAL A 697 40.92 -16.59 14.72
CA VAL A 697 40.97 -16.17 16.10
C VAL A 697 41.91 -17.07 16.90
N GLU A 698 43.01 -16.49 17.43
CA GLU A 698 43.89 -17.20 18.37
C GLU A 698 43.16 -17.45 19.69
N LYS A 699 42.98 -18.75 20.04
CA LYS A 699 42.27 -19.15 21.28
C LYS A 699 43.27 -19.60 22.33
N HIS A 700 43.44 -18.81 23.38
CA HIS A 700 44.19 -19.17 24.56
C HIS A 700 43.21 -19.56 25.67
N LEU A 701 42.68 -20.79 25.57
CA LEU A 701 41.70 -21.31 26.51
C LEU A 701 42.39 -21.66 27.83
N PHE A 702 41.61 -21.57 28.91
CA PHE A 702 42.08 -21.78 30.28
C PHE A 702 41.67 -23.20 30.82
N VAL A 703 40.79 -23.88 30.07
CA VAL A 703 40.40 -25.28 30.28
C VAL A 703 41.04 -26.11 29.19
N PRO A 704 41.75 -27.23 29.51
CA PRO A 704 42.36 -28.09 28.51
C PRO A 704 41.34 -28.74 27.56
N ASP A 705 41.74 -28.97 26.31
CA ASP A 705 40.88 -29.51 25.26
C ASP A 705 40.23 -30.86 25.58
N GLU A 706 40.85 -31.65 26.45
CA GLU A 706 40.35 -32.94 26.91
C GLU A 706 39.02 -32.85 27.66
N TYR A 707 38.77 -31.73 28.38
CA TYR A 707 37.54 -31.49 29.13
C TYR A 707 36.32 -31.20 28.24
N PHE A 708 36.56 -30.86 27.01
CA PHE A 708 35.48 -30.60 26.04
C PHE A 708 35.00 -31.88 25.35
N LYS A 709 35.67 -33.01 25.57
CA LYS A 709 35.32 -34.32 24.97
C LYS A 709 34.51 -35.15 25.96
N GLY A 710 33.84 -36.18 25.46
CA GLY A 710 33.05 -37.09 26.26
C GLY A 710 31.69 -36.58 26.72
N SER A 711 31.07 -37.26 27.68
CA SER A 711 29.76 -36.93 28.20
C SER A 711 29.79 -35.72 29.17
N LEU A 712 28.63 -35.10 29.39
CA LEU A 712 28.50 -34.02 30.36
C LEU A 712 28.73 -34.52 31.79
N GLU A 713 28.43 -35.79 32.09
CA GLU A 713 28.69 -36.44 33.39
C GLU A 713 30.19 -36.59 33.64
N GLU A 714 30.96 -37.02 32.66
CA GLU A 714 32.41 -37.11 32.71
C GLU A 714 33.03 -35.73 32.91
N PHE A 715 32.54 -34.69 32.23
CA PHE A 715 33.00 -33.32 32.46
C PHE A 715 32.83 -32.91 33.91
N TRP A 716 31.64 -33.08 34.49
CA TRP A 716 31.41 -32.70 35.90
C TRP A 716 32.25 -33.50 36.89
N LYS A 717 32.54 -34.77 36.58
CA LYS A 717 33.38 -35.62 37.42
C LYS A 717 34.84 -35.16 37.45
N HIS A 718 35.37 -34.70 36.32
CA HIS A 718 36.78 -34.34 36.18
C HIS A 718 37.04 -32.84 36.36
N LEU A 719 36.04 -31.99 36.31
CA LEU A 719 36.20 -30.54 36.49
C LEU A 719 36.95 -30.16 37.80
N PRO A 720 36.71 -30.81 38.95
CA PRO A 720 37.45 -30.56 40.19
C PRO A 720 38.95 -30.81 40.10
N ASP A 721 39.44 -31.60 39.13
CA ASP A 721 40.86 -31.85 38.93
C ASP A 721 41.65 -30.56 38.61
N LEU A 722 40.96 -29.55 38.09
CA LEU A 722 41.52 -28.23 37.77
C LEU A 722 41.61 -27.28 38.99
N ASP A 723 40.90 -27.57 40.06
CA ASP A 723 40.76 -26.64 41.19
C ASP A 723 42.13 -26.30 41.88
N ALA A 724 43.04 -27.24 42.02
CA ALA A 724 44.35 -27.01 42.63
C ALA A 724 45.25 -26.07 41.80
N ASP A 725 45.23 -26.18 40.45
CA ASP A 725 45.96 -25.28 39.56
C ASP A 725 45.37 -23.88 39.58
N PHE A 726 44.04 -23.78 39.48
CA PHE A 726 43.35 -22.51 39.55
C PHE A 726 43.60 -21.79 40.88
N GLU A 727 43.56 -22.48 42.00
CA GLU A 727 43.79 -21.87 43.28
C GLU A 727 45.25 -21.41 43.47
N LYS A 728 46.23 -22.18 43.00
CA LYS A 728 47.61 -21.77 42.98
C LYS A 728 47.84 -20.50 42.21
N ARG A 729 47.29 -20.42 40.98
CA ARG A 729 47.38 -19.25 40.10
C ARG A 729 46.62 -18.09 40.69
N ARG A 730 45.47 -18.28 41.32
CA ARG A 730 44.66 -17.25 41.97
C ARG A 730 45.40 -16.57 43.09
N LYS A 731 46.07 -17.36 43.96
CA LYS A 731 46.89 -16.81 45.04
C LYS A 731 48.03 -15.91 44.54
N THR A 732 48.73 -16.35 43.51
CA THR A 732 49.80 -15.53 42.92
C THR A 732 49.24 -14.20 42.39
N LEU A 733 48.05 -14.20 41.75
CA LEU A 733 47.41 -12.96 41.27
C LEU A 733 46.95 -12.04 42.40
N GLU A 734 46.46 -12.61 43.49
CA GLU A 734 46.03 -11.87 44.67
C GLU A 734 47.23 -11.16 45.33
N GLU A 735 48.35 -11.86 45.44
CA GLU A 735 49.65 -11.29 45.97
C GLU A 735 50.13 -10.13 45.05
N GLU A 736 49.93 -10.22 43.76
CA GLU A 736 50.23 -9.17 42.75
C GLU A 736 49.19 -8.05 42.66
N GLY A 737 48.08 -8.14 43.38
CA GLY A 737 46.96 -7.21 43.29
C GLY A 737 46.23 -7.25 41.94
N LYS A 738 46.24 -8.41 41.26
CA LYS A 738 45.65 -8.63 39.96
C LYS A 738 44.40 -9.52 40.03
N ARG A 739 43.57 -9.50 38.98
CA ARG A 739 42.38 -10.34 38.82
C ARG A 739 42.32 -10.94 37.43
N TRP A 740 41.67 -12.09 37.29
CA TRP A 740 41.40 -12.68 36.00
C TRP A 740 40.27 -12.01 35.26
N ARG A 741 40.47 -11.83 33.98
CA ARG A 741 39.41 -11.48 33.01
C ARG A 741 39.60 -12.27 31.71
N PHE A 742 38.52 -12.82 31.17
CA PHE A 742 38.55 -13.43 29.84
C PHE A 742 38.36 -12.33 28.83
N ILE A 743 39.42 -11.90 28.18
CA ILE A 743 39.45 -10.73 27.29
C ILE A 743 39.56 -11.18 25.86
N ALA A 744 38.63 -10.69 25.03
CA ALA A 744 38.72 -10.69 23.56
C ALA A 744 39.49 -9.45 23.11
N THR A 745 40.41 -9.62 22.22
CA THR A 745 41.30 -8.55 21.72
C THR A 745 41.28 -8.59 20.19
N MET A 746 41.04 -7.46 19.56
CA MET A 746 41.36 -7.20 18.15
C MET A 746 42.42 -6.08 18.14
N ASP A 747 43.55 -6.31 17.52
CA ASP A 747 44.63 -5.34 17.37
C ASP A 747 45.10 -5.33 15.90
N HIS A 748 44.81 -4.23 15.20
CA HIS A 748 45.11 -4.06 13.77
C HIS A 748 44.69 -5.28 12.90
N GLY A 749 43.52 -5.84 13.18
CA GLY A 749 42.97 -6.99 12.49
C GLY A 749 43.39 -8.36 13.00
N LYS A 750 44.38 -8.46 13.91
CA LYS A 750 44.69 -9.69 14.61
C LYS A 750 43.75 -9.89 15.78
N VAL A 751 43.17 -11.07 15.90
CA VAL A 751 42.12 -11.34 16.86
C VAL A 751 42.51 -12.48 17.75
N SER A 752 42.34 -12.31 19.06
CA SER A 752 42.60 -13.36 20.06
C SER A 752 41.60 -13.30 21.22
N VAL A 753 41.41 -14.43 21.86
CA VAL A 753 40.69 -14.55 23.13
C VAL A 753 41.56 -15.24 24.16
N ALA A 754 41.67 -14.66 25.34
CA ALA A 754 42.57 -15.19 26.38
C ALA A 754 42.09 -14.83 27.78
N LEU A 755 42.37 -15.72 28.75
CA LEU A 755 42.31 -15.39 30.18
C LEU A 755 43.54 -14.58 30.59
N LYS A 756 43.34 -13.29 30.89
CA LYS A 756 44.41 -12.35 31.22
C LYS A 756 44.38 -11.92 32.68
N ALA A 757 45.57 -11.72 33.30
CA ALA A 757 45.72 -11.06 34.57
C ALA A 757 45.68 -9.55 34.38
N VAL A 758 44.75 -8.85 35.04
CA VAL A 758 44.59 -7.40 34.96
C VAL A 758 44.88 -6.74 36.29
N GLY A 759 45.69 -5.68 36.30
CA GLY A 759 46.01 -4.87 37.48
C GLY A 759 44.97 -3.80 37.78
N GLN A 760 45.13 -3.11 38.89
CA GLN A 760 44.19 -2.08 39.39
C GLN A 760 43.99 -0.87 38.43
N ASP A 761 45.00 -0.58 37.64
CA ASP A 761 44.93 0.52 36.62
C ASP A 761 44.10 0.14 35.38
N SER A 762 43.80 -1.15 35.21
CA SER A 762 43.02 -1.63 34.08
C SER A 762 41.53 -1.30 34.25
N PRO A 763 40.84 -0.79 33.22
CA PRO A 763 39.37 -0.57 33.27
C PRO A 763 38.60 -1.88 33.50
N PHE A 764 39.17 -3.04 33.20
CA PHE A 764 38.57 -4.35 33.40
C PHE A 764 38.64 -4.84 34.86
N TYR A 765 39.50 -4.25 35.69
CA TYR A 765 39.73 -4.73 37.07
C TYR A 765 38.47 -4.66 37.93
N LYS A 766 37.74 -3.55 37.86
CA LYS A 766 36.53 -3.28 38.67
C LYS A 766 35.23 -3.83 38.04
N LEU A 767 35.31 -4.59 36.96
CA LEU A 767 34.11 -5.13 36.30
C LEU A 767 33.42 -6.19 37.17
N GLU A 768 32.25 -5.88 37.68
CA GLU A 768 31.48 -6.74 38.60
C GLU A 768 30.36 -7.52 37.91
N GLY A 769 29.91 -8.59 38.55
CA GLY A 769 28.78 -9.41 38.13
C GLY A 769 28.97 -10.03 36.75
N SER A 770 27.90 -9.97 35.92
CA SER A 770 27.87 -10.47 34.57
C SER A 770 27.96 -9.35 33.49
N ASN A 771 28.43 -8.17 33.89
CA ASN A 771 28.53 -7.02 32.99
C ASN A 771 29.56 -7.24 31.88
N ASN A 772 29.27 -6.63 30.71
CA ASN A 772 30.23 -6.52 29.61
C ASN A 772 30.89 -5.15 29.61
N ILE A 773 32.10 -5.10 29.08
CA ILE A 773 32.88 -3.88 28.89
C ILE A 773 33.61 -3.98 27.56
N VAL A 774 33.59 -2.90 26.79
CA VAL A 774 34.32 -2.77 25.52
C VAL A 774 35.13 -1.49 25.54
N LEU A 775 36.42 -1.60 25.25
CA LEU A 775 37.36 -0.50 25.13
C LEU A 775 37.74 -0.35 23.64
N LEU A 776 37.45 0.78 23.08
CA LEU A 776 37.76 1.12 21.68
C LEU A 776 38.91 2.12 21.61
N THR A 777 40.06 1.68 21.09
CA THR A 777 41.18 2.56 20.74
C THR A 777 41.10 2.90 19.25
N THR A 778 40.99 4.19 18.92
CA THR A 778 40.90 4.65 17.54
C THR A 778 42.01 5.64 17.24
N GLU A 779 42.12 6.12 16.00
CA GLU A 779 43.08 7.19 15.70
C GLU A 779 42.76 8.47 16.46
N ARG A 780 41.49 8.83 16.68
CA ARG A 780 41.06 9.99 17.47
C ARG A 780 41.14 9.77 18.98
N TYR A 781 40.81 8.58 19.46
CA TYR A 781 40.76 8.21 20.85
C TYR A 781 41.91 7.25 21.19
N LYS A 782 43.16 7.69 20.91
CA LYS A 782 44.35 6.86 21.12
C LYS A 782 44.89 6.96 22.54
N GLU A 783 44.97 8.15 23.11
CA GLU A 783 45.45 8.41 24.46
C GLU A 783 44.37 8.10 25.50
N TYR A 784 43.12 8.40 25.16
CA TYR A 784 41.98 8.15 26.04
C TYR A 784 40.97 7.29 25.29
N PRO A 785 41.12 5.97 25.29
CA PRO A 785 40.22 5.05 24.60
C PRO A 785 38.79 5.18 25.09
N MET A 786 37.83 5.03 24.17
CA MET A 786 36.39 5.08 24.49
C MET A 786 35.98 3.79 25.21
N LEU A 787 35.21 3.93 26.31
CA LEU A 787 34.78 2.82 27.13
C LEU A 787 33.25 2.73 27.12
N ILE A 788 32.72 1.55 26.79
CA ILE A 788 31.29 1.21 26.84
C ILE A 788 31.10 0.06 27.81
N GLN A 789 30.30 0.27 28.87
CA GLN A 789 30.08 -0.74 29.93
C GLN A 789 28.61 -0.83 30.32
N GLY A 790 28.13 -2.03 30.61
CA GLY A 790 26.78 -2.27 31.14
C GLY A 790 26.37 -3.74 31.08
N TYR A 791 25.06 -3.98 31.17
CA TYR A 791 24.54 -5.34 31.12
C TYR A 791 24.80 -5.96 29.75
N GLY A 792 25.54 -7.04 29.69
CA GLY A 792 25.88 -7.77 28.45
C GLY A 792 24.92 -8.89 28.09
N ALA A 793 23.90 -9.13 28.92
CA ALA A 793 22.87 -10.15 28.73
C ALA A 793 21.57 -9.74 29.43
N GLY A 794 20.49 -10.42 29.10
CA GLY A 794 19.15 -10.21 29.68
C GLY A 794 18.08 -10.00 28.63
N ALA A 795 16.98 -10.74 28.75
CA ALA A 795 15.89 -10.73 27.75
C ALA A 795 15.33 -9.35 27.50
N SER A 796 15.08 -8.57 28.53
CA SER A 796 14.50 -7.24 28.44
C SER A 796 15.46 -6.23 27.77
N VAL A 797 16.75 -6.30 28.11
CA VAL A 797 17.80 -5.42 27.58
C VAL A 797 18.08 -5.77 26.10
N THR A 798 18.14 -7.06 25.76
CA THR A 798 18.30 -7.50 24.38
C THR A 798 17.08 -7.10 23.53
N ALA A 799 15.87 -7.31 24.05
CA ALA A 799 14.65 -6.87 23.38
C ALA A 799 14.64 -5.36 23.15
N ALA A 800 15.10 -4.56 24.10
CA ALA A 800 15.23 -3.11 23.96
C ALA A 800 16.23 -2.70 22.87
N GLY A 801 17.34 -3.43 22.73
CA GLY A 801 18.31 -3.20 21.65
C GLY A 801 17.72 -3.54 20.27
N VAL A 802 16.98 -4.65 20.14
CA VAL A 802 16.23 -4.98 18.93
C VAL A 802 15.20 -3.90 18.61
N PHE A 803 14.47 -3.44 19.62
CA PHE A 803 13.50 -2.37 19.50
C PHE A 803 14.14 -1.06 19.02
N ALA A 804 15.31 -0.69 19.57
CA ALA A 804 16.06 0.49 19.14
C ALA A 804 16.49 0.38 17.67
N ASN A 805 16.91 -0.79 17.20
CA ASN A 805 17.22 -1.02 15.79
C ASN A 805 15.98 -0.87 14.90
N ILE A 806 14.81 -1.34 15.34
CA ILE A 806 13.54 -1.12 14.60
C ILE A 806 13.25 0.37 14.49
N ILE A 807 13.36 1.12 15.58
CA ILE A 807 13.13 2.57 15.59
C ILE A 807 14.12 3.31 14.69
N SER A 808 15.40 2.90 14.65
CA SER A 808 16.40 3.53 13.81
C SER A 808 16.10 3.41 12.31
N ILE A 809 15.42 2.32 11.89
CA ILE A 809 14.93 2.18 10.50
C ILE A 809 13.87 3.25 10.16
N ALA A 810 13.05 3.65 11.13
CA ALA A 810 12.06 4.69 10.96
C ALA A 810 12.66 6.09 10.80
N ASN A 811 13.82 6.35 11.39
CA ASN A 811 14.44 7.68 11.46
C ASN A 811 15.31 8.02 10.23
N VAL A 812 15.32 7.17 9.20
CA VAL A 812 16.11 7.38 7.97
C VAL A 812 15.28 8.02 6.87
#